data_604b35411208feff7c8203763a9ebf00
#
_entry.id   604b35411208feff7c8203763a9ebf00
#
_cell.length_a   1.000
_cell.length_b   1.000
_cell.length_c   1.000
_cell.angle_alpha   90.00
_cell.angle_beta   90.00
_cell.angle_gamma   90.00
#
_symmetry.space_group_name_H-M   'P 1'
#
loop_
_entity.id
_entity.type
_entity.pdbx_description
1 polymer ?
#
loop_
_entity_poly.entity_id
_entity_poly.type
_entity_poly.pdbx_seq_one_letter_code
_entity_poly.pdbx_strand_id
1 'polypeptide(L)'
;MDVADLPGVPSWLPEHLQSAGIEALYPPQAEAVEAGVTRGENLVASIPTASGKTLIAQLAMLSAITDAAGASERERSDPETPPADGDGTALGGTALYIVPLRALASEKQAEFEEFEQYGLDVGVSTGNYESDGGWLADKDIVVATSEKVDSLVRNDAPWLDDLACVVSDEVHLVDDAERGPTLEVTLAKLRRINPDMQTVALSATIGNADVLAEWLDAELVDSDWRPISLKKGVHFGQALHLEDGSQSELPVRNSEKQTAAIVRDTLDDDGSTLVFVNSRRNAEAAAGRLASVTREALTPEEREQLADVAAEIRDVSDTETSDELADAVADGAAFHHAGIASGHRELVEDAFRDRLLKVVSATPTLAAGVNTPSRRVVVRDWRRYDGTAGGMQPLSVLEVHQMMGRAGRPGLDPYGEAIIPAASHDELDELFDRYVWADPEPVQSKLAAEPALRTHLLATVASGFARSRDGLLEFLERTLYATQTDESGRLARVADEVLGYLQRNDFLERDGEELSATALGHTVSRLYLDPMSAAEIIDGLRSGGGSAASGDDAGEEPAEFTTASDLADEAGGDEAKDPTAMGLYHLVARTPDMYELYLRSGDEEEYSQIAFEREAEFLGRVPSEFEDDRFEDWLAALKTASLLEDWASEVDEDEITDRYGVGPGDIRGKVESAQWLLGAAESLASELGLDAAPAIRRARTRVEHGVREELVDLAGVRGVGRKRARRLFDAGIESRADLRDAEKSVVLAALRGRAKTAENVLENAGHRDPSMDGVEPSEEVSYERSDGDGRASDGEETTDDQTSLGDF
;
A
#
# COMPACT_ATOMS: atom_id res chain seq x y z
N MET A 1 -32.15 16.55 -8.24
CA MET A 1 -32.05 16.89 -9.68
C MET A 1 -32.32 15.61 -10.45
N ASP A 2 -33.18 15.64 -11.48
CA ASP A 2 -33.39 14.49 -12.36
C ASP A 2 -32.16 14.31 -13.26
N VAL A 3 -31.74 13.07 -13.53
CA VAL A 3 -30.57 12.81 -14.41
C VAL A 3 -30.82 13.27 -15.86
N ALA A 4 -32.07 13.31 -16.30
CA ALA A 4 -32.43 13.80 -17.63
C ALA A 4 -32.16 15.32 -17.82
N ASP A 5 -32.05 16.05 -16.74
CA ASP A 5 -31.85 17.50 -16.73
C ASP A 5 -30.39 17.91 -16.43
N LEU A 6 -29.43 16.96 -16.46
CA LEU A 6 -28.01 17.23 -16.19
C LEU A 6 -27.39 18.19 -17.21
N PRO A 7 -26.86 19.34 -16.80
CA PRO A 7 -26.20 20.27 -17.68
C PRO A 7 -24.74 19.86 -17.95
N GLY A 8 -24.21 20.15 -19.14
CA GLY A 8 -22.79 20.06 -19.44
C GLY A 8 -22.19 18.64 -19.51
N VAL A 9 -23.04 17.61 -19.56
CA VAL A 9 -22.60 16.22 -19.65
C VAL A 9 -22.76 15.66 -21.06
N PRO A 10 -22.02 14.57 -21.45
CA PRO A 10 -22.22 13.90 -22.71
C PRO A 10 -23.66 13.43 -22.89
N SER A 11 -24.19 13.49 -24.12
CA SER A 11 -25.61 13.22 -24.41
C SER A 11 -26.06 11.79 -24.08
N TRP A 12 -25.15 10.85 -24.06
CA TRP A 12 -25.40 9.43 -23.73
C TRP A 12 -25.44 9.17 -22.22
N LEU A 13 -24.83 10.03 -21.38
CA LEU A 13 -24.69 9.77 -19.95
C LEU A 13 -26.02 9.71 -19.19
N PRO A 14 -27.04 10.58 -19.44
CA PRO A 14 -28.34 10.43 -18.81
C PRO A 14 -29.01 9.08 -19.05
N GLU A 15 -28.96 8.54 -20.29
CA GLU A 15 -29.53 7.23 -20.61
C GLU A 15 -28.73 6.10 -19.93
N HIS A 16 -27.40 6.21 -19.86
CA HIS A 16 -26.55 5.26 -19.14
C HIS A 16 -26.92 5.20 -17.66
N LEU A 17 -27.01 6.34 -16.97
CA LEU A 17 -27.37 6.42 -15.55
C LEU A 17 -28.78 5.85 -15.29
N GLN A 18 -29.75 6.14 -16.16
CA GLN A 18 -31.10 5.58 -16.05
C GLN A 18 -31.09 4.05 -16.23
N SER A 19 -30.28 3.51 -17.16
CA SER A 19 -30.15 2.08 -17.36
C SER A 19 -29.51 1.37 -16.14
N ALA A 20 -28.65 2.09 -15.40
CA ALA A 20 -28.07 1.65 -14.12
C ALA A 20 -29.03 1.85 -12.92
N GLY A 21 -30.28 2.32 -13.16
CA GLY A 21 -31.31 2.53 -12.14
C GLY A 21 -31.18 3.85 -11.37
N ILE A 22 -30.36 4.79 -11.84
CA ILE A 22 -30.21 6.12 -11.26
C ILE A 22 -31.14 7.10 -12.00
N GLU A 23 -32.30 7.39 -11.44
CA GLU A 23 -33.29 8.32 -12.02
C GLU A 23 -33.04 9.78 -11.57
N ALA A 24 -32.50 9.96 -10.36
CA ALA A 24 -32.23 11.28 -9.77
C ALA A 24 -30.97 11.27 -8.93
N LEU A 25 -30.26 12.39 -8.94
CA LEU A 25 -29.08 12.61 -8.11
C LEU A 25 -29.45 12.70 -6.63
N TYR A 26 -28.57 12.18 -5.79
CA TYR A 26 -28.61 12.44 -4.35
C TYR A 26 -28.37 13.95 -4.06
N PRO A 27 -28.84 14.47 -2.91
CA PRO A 27 -28.66 15.88 -2.59
C PRO A 27 -27.24 16.41 -2.74
N PRO A 28 -26.17 15.79 -2.20
CA PRO A 28 -24.82 16.30 -2.38
C PRO A 28 -24.32 16.27 -3.83
N GLN A 29 -24.78 15.29 -4.61
CA GLN A 29 -24.46 15.21 -6.04
C GLN A 29 -25.13 16.35 -6.83
N ALA A 30 -26.37 16.65 -6.50
CA ALA A 30 -27.10 17.78 -7.10
C ALA A 30 -26.45 19.13 -6.72
N GLU A 31 -26.02 19.30 -5.48
CA GLU A 31 -25.28 20.46 -5.02
C GLU A 31 -23.95 20.63 -5.77
N ALA A 32 -23.22 19.54 -6.03
CA ALA A 32 -21.99 19.55 -6.83
C ALA A 32 -22.23 20.02 -8.27
N VAL A 33 -23.34 19.57 -8.91
CA VAL A 33 -23.73 20.06 -10.23
C VAL A 33 -24.13 21.54 -10.21
N GLU A 34 -24.84 22.00 -9.18
CA GLU A 34 -25.19 23.41 -8.98
C GLU A 34 -23.93 24.26 -8.75
N ALA A 35 -22.95 23.77 -7.99
CA ALA A 35 -21.63 24.39 -7.77
C ALA A 35 -20.77 24.46 -9.04
N GLY A 36 -21.13 23.73 -10.10
CA GLY A 36 -20.48 23.87 -11.40
C GLY A 36 -19.55 22.74 -11.78
N VAL A 37 -19.57 21.62 -11.10
CA VAL A 37 -18.68 20.48 -11.40
C VAL A 37 -18.75 20.00 -12.84
N THR A 38 -19.90 20.13 -13.51
CA THR A 38 -20.08 19.79 -14.93
C THR A 38 -19.83 20.98 -15.87
N ARG A 39 -19.31 22.09 -15.36
CA ARG A 39 -18.99 23.31 -16.12
C ARG A 39 -17.53 23.74 -15.97
N GLY A 40 -16.66 22.84 -15.45
CA GLY A 40 -15.25 23.07 -15.30
C GLY A 40 -14.83 23.77 -14.01
N GLU A 41 -15.78 24.07 -13.07
CA GLU A 41 -15.41 24.64 -11.77
C GLU A 41 -14.71 23.62 -10.87
N ASN A 42 -13.68 24.06 -10.15
CA ASN A 42 -13.03 23.23 -9.15
C ASN A 42 -13.98 22.95 -8.00
N LEU A 43 -13.89 21.75 -7.42
CA LEU A 43 -14.78 21.32 -6.36
C LEU A 43 -14.04 20.58 -5.24
N VAL A 44 -14.38 20.91 -3.99
CA VAL A 44 -14.12 20.05 -2.84
C VAL A 44 -15.45 19.49 -2.35
N ALA A 45 -15.57 18.16 -2.31
CA ALA A 45 -16.75 17.48 -1.78
C ALA A 45 -16.40 16.71 -0.50
N SER A 46 -16.77 17.28 0.66
CA SER A 46 -16.66 16.69 1.99
C SER A 46 -18.00 16.02 2.33
N ILE A 47 -18.12 14.74 2.00
CA ILE A 47 -19.37 13.99 2.15
C ILE A 47 -19.10 12.57 2.68
N PRO A 48 -20.04 11.98 3.44
CA PRO A 48 -19.85 10.65 4.02
C PRO A 48 -19.57 9.57 2.98
N THR A 49 -18.93 8.48 3.40
CA THR A 49 -18.81 7.26 2.59
C THR A 49 -20.18 6.73 2.19
N ALA A 50 -20.27 6.11 1.02
CA ALA A 50 -21.51 5.57 0.42
C ALA A 50 -22.55 6.65 0.02
N SER A 51 -22.20 7.94 -0.03
CA SER A 51 -23.06 9.03 -0.53
C SER A 51 -22.90 9.29 -2.04
N GLY A 52 -22.16 8.44 -2.75
CA GLY A 52 -22.01 8.51 -4.20
C GLY A 52 -20.97 9.51 -4.70
N LYS A 53 -19.83 9.65 -3.98
CA LYS A 53 -18.66 10.47 -4.39
C LYS A 53 -18.18 10.14 -5.80
N THR A 54 -18.12 8.87 -6.15
CA THR A 54 -17.66 8.42 -7.46
C THR A 54 -18.49 9.00 -8.60
N LEU A 55 -19.82 9.15 -8.44
CA LEU A 55 -20.66 9.76 -9.48
C LEU A 55 -20.31 11.25 -9.68
N ILE A 56 -19.94 11.98 -8.63
CA ILE A 56 -19.46 13.38 -8.76
C ILE A 56 -18.19 13.40 -9.61
N ALA A 57 -17.26 12.47 -9.37
CA ALA A 57 -16.05 12.35 -10.17
C ALA A 57 -16.35 12.01 -11.64
N GLN A 58 -17.23 11.04 -11.89
CA GLN A 58 -17.65 10.66 -13.25
C GLN A 58 -18.25 11.87 -13.99
N LEU A 59 -19.14 12.63 -13.33
CA LEU A 59 -19.73 13.84 -13.90
C LEU A 59 -18.64 14.87 -14.26
N ALA A 60 -17.68 15.11 -13.39
CA ALA A 60 -16.56 16.05 -13.65
C ALA A 60 -15.70 15.59 -14.83
N MET A 61 -15.17 14.35 -14.78
CA MET A 61 -14.27 13.83 -15.78
C MET A 61 -14.92 13.79 -17.16
N LEU A 62 -16.13 13.21 -17.27
CA LEU A 62 -16.83 13.04 -18.55
C LEU A 62 -17.23 14.40 -19.15
N SER A 63 -17.58 15.38 -18.32
CA SER A 63 -17.88 16.74 -18.79
C SER A 63 -16.61 17.44 -19.29
N ALA A 64 -15.52 17.36 -18.54
CA ALA A 64 -14.27 18.04 -18.88
C ALA A 64 -13.65 17.55 -20.20
N ILE A 65 -13.57 16.23 -20.42
CA ILE A 65 -13.01 15.68 -21.67
C ILE A 65 -13.93 15.96 -22.89
N THR A 66 -15.22 16.14 -22.69
CA THR A 66 -16.19 16.46 -23.77
C THR A 66 -16.15 17.94 -24.09
N ASP A 67 -16.06 18.83 -23.09
CA ASP A 67 -15.98 20.28 -23.32
C ASP A 67 -14.64 20.68 -23.96
N ALA A 68 -13.53 20.04 -23.60
CA ALA A 68 -12.23 20.24 -24.22
C ALA A 68 -12.27 19.89 -25.73
N ALA A 69 -13.02 18.85 -26.12
CA ALA A 69 -13.27 18.54 -27.54
C ALA A 69 -13.98 19.67 -28.28
N GLY A 70 -14.98 20.27 -27.67
CA GLY A 70 -15.72 21.41 -28.25
C GLY A 70 -14.87 22.66 -28.41
N ALA A 71 -13.94 22.92 -27.52
CA ALA A 71 -12.97 24.04 -27.62
C ALA A 71 -11.93 23.78 -28.72
N SER A 72 -11.41 22.58 -28.82
CA SER A 72 -10.45 22.15 -29.87
C SER A 72 -11.06 22.21 -31.29
N GLU A 73 -12.33 21.89 -31.44
CA GLU A 73 -13.02 22.02 -32.74
C GLU A 73 -13.21 23.49 -33.15
N ARG A 74 -13.42 24.40 -32.20
CA ARG A 74 -13.51 25.85 -32.49
C ARG A 74 -12.19 26.47 -32.94
N GLU A 75 -11.05 25.96 -32.45
CA GLU A 75 -9.73 26.44 -32.90
C GLU A 75 -9.23 25.80 -34.18
N ARG A 76 -9.70 24.57 -34.54
CA ARG A 76 -9.33 23.83 -35.74
C ARG A 76 -10.25 24.04 -36.93
N SER A 77 -11.33 24.80 -36.78
CA SER A 77 -12.24 25.08 -37.90
C SER A 77 -11.63 26.08 -38.89
N ASP A 78 -10.78 25.60 -39.73
CA ASP A 78 -10.42 26.25 -41.01
C ASP A 78 -11.64 26.04 -41.96
N PRO A 79 -12.28 27.07 -42.50
CA PRO A 79 -13.57 26.97 -43.18
C PRO A 79 -13.54 26.18 -44.51
N GLU A 80 -12.45 25.57 -44.92
CA GLU A 80 -12.28 24.85 -46.18
C GLU A 80 -12.16 23.33 -46.09
N THR A 81 -12.29 22.70 -44.88
CA THR A 81 -12.19 21.25 -44.75
C THR A 81 -13.56 20.63 -44.57
N PRO A 82 -14.03 19.71 -45.43
CA PRO A 82 -15.30 19.02 -45.26
C PRO A 82 -15.27 18.13 -44.03
N PRO A 83 -16.41 17.95 -43.28
CA PRO A 83 -16.48 17.09 -42.12
C PRO A 83 -16.17 15.65 -42.53
N ALA A 84 -15.30 14.99 -41.76
CA ALA A 84 -15.08 13.56 -41.88
C ALA A 84 -16.36 12.83 -41.40
N ASP A 85 -16.95 12.01 -42.24
CA ASP A 85 -18.05 11.11 -41.91
C ASP A 85 -17.54 10.03 -40.90
N GLY A 86 -17.67 10.31 -39.64
CA GLY A 86 -17.43 9.38 -38.53
C GLY A 86 -18.08 9.97 -37.28
N ASP A 87 -19.08 9.26 -36.76
CA ASP A 87 -19.81 9.59 -35.54
C ASP A 87 -18.93 9.37 -34.27
N GLY A 88 -17.69 9.85 -34.32
CA GLY A 88 -16.75 9.89 -33.21
C GLY A 88 -16.63 11.32 -32.72
N THR A 89 -17.19 11.63 -31.55
CA THR A 89 -16.86 12.83 -30.79
C THR A 89 -15.33 12.87 -30.58
N ALA A 90 -14.66 13.82 -31.21
CA ALA A 90 -13.25 14.06 -30.91
C ALA A 90 -13.16 14.48 -29.44
N LEU A 91 -12.60 13.61 -28.59
CA LEU A 91 -12.39 13.90 -27.17
C LEU A 91 -11.15 14.80 -27.05
N GLY A 92 -11.22 15.78 -26.18
CA GLY A 92 -10.13 16.75 -25.97
C GLY A 92 -9.59 16.64 -24.56
N GLY A 93 -8.35 16.14 -24.42
CA GLY A 93 -7.67 16.04 -23.15
C GLY A 93 -7.94 14.72 -22.40
N THR A 94 -7.20 14.51 -21.31
CA THR A 94 -7.25 13.31 -20.46
C THR A 94 -7.81 13.67 -19.09
N ALA A 95 -8.62 12.79 -18.51
CA ALA A 95 -9.03 12.84 -17.11
C ALA A 95 -8.14 11.93 -16.26
N LEU A 96 -7.61 12.44 -15.16
CA LEU A 96 -6.80 11.69 -14.21
C LEU A 96 -7.57 11.46 -12.90
N TYR A 97 -7.72 10.20 -12.50
CA TYR A 97 -8.31 9.82 -11.22
C TYR A 97 -7.22 9.30 -10.27
N ILE A 98 -6.93 10.04 -9.22
CA ILE A 98 -5.91 9.69 -8.23
C ILE A 98 -6.57 8.91 -7.10
N VAL A 99 -6.08 7.69 -6.86
CA VAL A 99 -6.53 6.80 -5.77
C VAL A 99 -5.47 6.64 -4.71
N PRO A 100 -5.86 6.42 -3.44
CA PRO A 100 -4.90 6.23 -2.36
C PRO A 100 -4.20 4.87 -2.35
N LEU A 101 -4.81 3.84 -2.93
CA LEU A 101 -4.33 2.46 -2.85
C LEU A 101 -4.41 1.75 -4.20
N ARG A 102 -3.43 0.87 -4.48
CA ARG A 102 -3.39 0.05 -5.71
C ARG A 102 -4.65 -0.81 -5.90
N ALA A 103 -5.21 -1.35 -4.82
CA ALA A 103 -6.44 -2.15 -4.89
C ALA A 103 -7.63 -1.34 -5.42
N LEU A 104 -7.75 -0.07 -5.02
CA LEU A 104 -8.78 0.84 -5.53
C LEU A 104 -8.60 1.18 -7.00
N ALA A 105 -7.36 1.21 -7.50
CA ALA A 105 -7.11 1.49 -8.90
C ALA A 105 -7.76 0.43 -9.81
N SER A 106 -7.67 -0.85 -9.44
CA SER A 106 -8.30 -1.94 -10.21
C SER A 106 -9.82 -1.90 -10.12
N GLU A 107 -10.39 -1.58 -8.94
CA GLU A 107 -11.84 -1.39 -8.76
C GLU A 107 -12.36 -0.24 -9.63
N LYS A 108 -11.66 0.91 -9.60
CA LYS A 108 -12.03 2.09 -10.39
C LYS A 108 -11.82 1.87 -11.89
N GLN A 109 -10.81 1.10 -12.27
CA GLN A 109 -10.66 0.67 -13.65
C GLN A 109 -11.90 -0.08 -14.13
N ALA A 110 -12.28 -1.14 -13.42
CA ALA A 110 -13.44 -1.95 -13.79
C ALA A 110 -14.74 -1.12 -13.86
N GLU A 111 -14.89 -0.14 -12.94
CA GLU A 111 -16.03 0.78 -12.95
C GLU A 111 -16.01 1.71 -14.17
N PHE A 112 -14.86 2.24 -14.57
CA PHE A 112 -14.76 3.18 -15.69
C PHE A 112 -14.67 2.47 -17.05
N GLU A 113 -14.25 1.21 -17.14
CA GLU A 113 -14.30 0.38 -18.34
C GLU A 113 -15.73 0.24 -18.89
N GLU A 114 -16.78 0.46 -18.07
CA GLU A 114 -18.15 0.55 -18.55
C GLU A 114 -18.35 1.66 -19.60
N PHE A 115 -17.49 2.69 -19.59
CA PHE A 115 -17.55 3.78 -20.56
C PHE A 115 -16.88 3.46 -21.91
N GLU A 116 -16.14 2.34 -22.03
CA GLU A 116 -15.53 1.90 -23.28
C GLU A 116 -16.58 1.63 -24.38
N GLN A 117 -17.78 1.23 -23.99
CA GLN A 117 -18.92 1.09 -24.93
C GLN A 117 -19.30 2.41 -25.63
N TYR A 118 -18.88 3.55 -25.10
CA TYR A 118 -19.10 4.89 -25.66
C TYR A 118 -17.86 5.43 -26.35
N GLY A 119 -16.82 4.60 -26.53
CA GLY A 119 -15.59 4.92 -27.25
C GLY A 119 -14.52 5.62 -26.42
N LEU A 120 -14.58 5.50 -25.08
CA LEU A 120 -13.55 6.00 -24.17
C LEU A 120 -12.53 4.90 -23.87
N ASP A 121 -11.25 5.25 -23.85
CA ASP A 121 -10.17 4.34 -23.47
C ASP A 121 -9.73 4.57 -22.01
N VAL A 122 -9.74 3.51 -21.20
CA VAL A 122 -9.33 3.56 -19.78
C VAL A 122 -7.95 2.94 -19.60
N GLY A 123 -7.11 3.57 -18.76
CA GLY A 123 -5.79 3.08 -18.41
C GLY A 123 -5.55 3.11 -16.92
N VAL A 124 -4.83 2.10 -16.39
CA VAL A 124 -4.42 2.06 -14.98
C VAL A 124 -2.91 2.04 -14.87
N SER A 125 -2.36 2.88 -14.01
CA SER A 125 -0.93 2.91 -13.73
C SER A 125 -0.66 2.94 -12.24
N THR A 126 -0.18 1.82 -11.72
CA THR A 126 0.20 1.67 -10.31
C THR A 126 1.55 0.94 -10.21
N GLY A 127 2.40 1.32 -9.26
CA GLY A 127 3.58 0.55 -8.89
C GLY A 127 4.83 0.95 -9.62
N ASN A 128 5.29 0.38 -10.68
CA ASN A 128 6.62 0.57 -11.25
C ASN A 128 6.96 2.05 -11.56
N TYR A 129 7.89 2.64 -10.79
CA TYR A 129 8.28 4.05 -10.91
C TYR A 129 9.18 4.33 -12.12
N GLU A 130 9.82 3.32 -12.70
CA GLU A 130 10.76 3.46 -13.82
C GLU A 130 10.08 3.59 -15.19
N SER A 131 8.76 3.31 -15.29
CA SER A 131 8.05 3.43 -16.57
C SER A 131 7.70 4.88 -16.87
N ASP A 132 8.03 5.34 -18.07
CA ASP A 132 7.74 6.68 -18.59
C ASP A 132 6.24 6.97 -18.78
N GLY A 133 5.40 5.94 -18.74
CA GLY A 133 3.95 6.07 -18.91
C GLY A 133 3.50 6.56 -20.29
N GLY A 134 4.36 6.49 -21.30
CA GLY A 134 4.06 6.99 -22.66
C GLY A 134 2.81 6.35 -23.28
N TRP A 135 2.51 5.10 -22.93
CA TRP A 135 1.30 4.40 -23.37
C TRP A 135 -0.01 4.98 -22.79
N LEU A 136 0.08 5.81 -21.74
CA LEU A 136 -1.08 6.49 -21.15
C LEU A 136 -1.54 7.69 -21.99
N ALA A 137 -0.69 8.18 -22.89
CA ALA A 137 -1.02 9.31 -23.76
C ALA A 137 -2.21 9.05 -24.71
N ASP A 138 -2.50 7.77 -24.98
CA ASP A 138 -3.63 7.36 -25.81
C ASP A 138 -4.89 7.05 -25.01
N LYS A 139 -4.91 7.37 -23.68
CA LYS A 139 -6.03 7.09 -22.79
C LYS A 139 -6.84 8.34 -22.47
N ASP A 140 -8.16 8.19 -22.46
CA ASP A 140 -9.09 9.28 -22.12
C ASP A 140 -9.25 9.42 -20.60
N ILE A 141 -9.25 8.27 -19.88
CA ILE A 141 -9.32 8.22 -18.42
C ILE A 141 -8.13 7.41 -17.90
N VAL A 142 -7.34 8.00 -17.02
CA VAL A 142 -6.21 7.37 -16.35
C VAL A 142 -6.50 7.25 -14.87
N VAL A 143 -6.39 6.04 -14.31
CA VAL A 143 -6.45 5.80 -12.86
C VAL A 143 -5.04 5.51 -12.36
N ALA A 144 -4.58 6.26 -11.35
CA ALA A 144 -3.23 6.09 -10.81
C ALA A 144 -3.16 6.41 -9.32
N THR A 145 -2.10 5.93 -8.63
CA THR A 145 -1.79 6.38 -7.26
C THR A 145 -1.03 7.69 -7.27
N SER A 146 -1.09 8.46 -6.17
CA SER A 146 -0.39 9.74 -6.04
C SER A 146 1.12 9.61 -6.27
N GLU A 147 1.74 8.54 -5.77
CA GLU A 147 3.17 8.26 -5.95
C GLU A 147 3.51 8.01 -7.42
N LYS A 148 2.63 7.28 -8.14
CA LYS A 148 2.84 7.06 -9.57
C LYS A 148 2.68 8.33 -10.38
N VAL A 149 1.72 9.18 -10.06
CA VAL A 149 1.54 10.48 -10.72
C VAL A 149 2.75 11.39 -10.46
N ASP A 150 3.26 11.47 -9.22
CA ASP A 150 4.46 12.25 -8.93
C ASP A 150 5.68 11.69 -9.68
N SER A 151 5.80 10.36 -9.82
CA SER A 151 6.83 9.74 -10.67
C SER A 151 6.69 10.14 -12.15
N LEU A 152 5.48 10.16 -12.70
CA LEU A 152 5.22 10.61 -14.09
C LEU A 152 5.58 12.08 -14.28
N VAL A 153 5.27 12.94 -13.31
CA VAL A 153 5.66 14.35 -13.29
C VAL A 153 7.19 14.51 -13.26
N ARG A 154 7.90 13.71 -12.43
CA ARG A 154 9.38 13.73 -12.37
C ARG A 154 10.05 13.25 -13.67
N ASN A 155 9.38 12.39 -14.42
CA ASN A 155 9.85 11.86 -15.70
C ASN A 155 9.33 12.67 -16.90
N ASP A 156 8.72 13.83 -16.69
CA ASP A 156 8.25 14.76 -17.72
C ASP A 156 7.33 14.08 -18.75
N ALA A 157 6.34 13.32 -18.28
CA ALA A 157 5.38 12.60 -19.13
C ALA A 157 4.52 13.59 -19.93
N PRO A 158 4.61 13.63 -21.28
CA PRO A 158 4.06 14.73 -22.10
C PRO A 158 2.53 14.85 -22.03
N TRP A 159 1.82 13.76 -21.77
CA TRP A 159 0.36 13.75 -21.72
C TRP A 159 -0.21 14.51 -20.51
N LEU A 160 0.62 14.81 -19.50
CA LEU A 160 0.21 15.62 -18.35
C LEU A 160 -0.12 17.08 -18.73
N ASP A 161 0.42 17.57 -19.84
CA ASP A 161 0.11 18.90 -20.37
C ASP A 161 -1.31 18.97 -20.96
N ASP A 162 -1.88 17.83 -21.33
CA ASP A 162 -3.21 17.69 -21.93
C ASP A 162 -4.31 17.31 -20.92
N LEU A 163 -4.02 17.38 -19.61
CA LEU A 163 -5.01 17.08 -18.57
C LEU A 163 -6.15 18.08 -18.57
N ALA A 164 -7.39 17.60 -18.79
CA ALA A 164 -8.61 18.39 -18.69
C ALA A 164 -9.18 18.42 -17.27
N CYS A 165 -9.07 17.31 -16.55
CA CYS A 165 -9.59 17.16 -15.20
C CYS A 165 -8.70 16.26 -14.35
N VAL A 166 -8.50 16.62 -13.08
CA VAL A 166 -7.90 15.77 -12.06
C VAL A 166 -8.88 15.56 -10.92
N VAL A 167 -9.17 14.32 -10.63
CA VAL A 167 -9.93 13.91 -9.44
C VAL A 167 -8.96 13.35 -8.41
N SER A 168 -8.95 13.89 -7.20
CA SER A 168 -8.26 13.31 -6.05
C SER A 168 -9.27 12.64 -5.14
N ASP A 169 -9.30 11.32 -5.14
CA ASP A 169 -10.14 10.57 -4.20
C ASP A 169 -9.48 10.49 -2.83
N GLU A 170 -10.31 10.51 -1.78
CA GLU A 170 -9.89 10.50 -0.38
C GLU A 170 -8.81 11.56 -0.07
N VAL A 171 -9.02 12.80 -0.53
CA VAL A 171 -8.02 13.91 -0.40
C VAL A 171 -7.63 14.21 1.05
N HIS A 172 -8.45 13.82 2.04
CA HIS A 172 -8.10 13.93 3.46
C HIS A 172 -6.83 13.14 3.84
N LEU A 173 -6.35 12.26 2.98
CA LEU A 173 -5.05 11.59 3.14
C LEU A 173 -3.85 12.54 3.05
N VAL A 174 -4.03 13.82 2.78
CA VAL A 174 -2.98 14.83 3.01
C VAL A 174 -2.52 14.88 4.48
N ASP A 175 -3.32 14.36 5.42
CA ASP A 175 -2.98 14.18 6.84
C ASP A 175 -2.22 12.87 7.14
N ASP A 176 -2.03 12.00 6.17
CA ASP A 176 -1.20 10.80 6.31
C ASP A 176 0.29 11.17 6.29
N ALA A 177 1.05 10.67 7.27
CA ALA A 177 2.45 11.06 7.44
C ALA A 177 3.36 10.61 6.28
N GLU A 178 3.04 9.49 5.63
CA GLU A 178 3.84 8.91 4.56
C GLU A 178 3.39 9.38 3.18
N ARG A 179 2.10 9.37 2.89
CA ARG A 179 1.51 9.63 1.57
C ARG A 179 1.01 11.05 1.37
N GLY A 180 0.64 11.72 2.46
CA GLY A 180 0.09 13.07 2.43
C GLY A 180 0.97 14.09 1.72
N PRO A 181 2.26 14.18 2.05
CA PRO A 181 3.19 15.10 1.38
C PRO A 181 3.28 14.88 -0.14
N THR A 182 3.28 13.62 -0.57
CA THR A 182 3.31 13.28 -2.00
C THR A 182 2.04 13.72 -2.71
N LEU A 183 0.86 13.46 -2.13
CA LEU A 183 -0.41 13.89 -2.70
C LEU A 183 -0.49 15.42 -2.80
N GLU A 184 -0.13 16.12 -1.73
CA GLU A 184 -0.14 17.58 -1.66
C GLU A 184 0.77 18.21 -2.72
N VAL A 185 2.03 17.77 -2.81
CA VAL A 185 3.00 18.29 -3.78
C VAL A 185 2.62 17.92 -5.20
N THR A 186 2.08 16.72 -5.44
CA THR A 186 1.62 16.30 -6.75
C THR A 186 0.49 17.18 -7.27
N LEU A 187 -0.52 17.47 -6.45
CA LEU A 187 -1.61 18.37 -6.83
C LEU A 187 -1.09 19.79 -7.11
N ALA A 188 -0.16 20.31 -6.30
CA ALA A 188 0.45 21.62 -6.53
C ALA A 188 1.24 21.66 -7.86
N LYS A 189 1.96 20.59 -8.22
CA LYS A 189 2.69 20.47 -9.50
C LYS A 189 1.73 20.40 -10.68
N LEU A 190 0.70 19.53 -10.64
CA LEU A 190 -0.29 19.38 -11.72
C LEU A 190 -1.01 20.71 -12.01
N ARG A 191 -1.44 21.42 -10.99
CA ARG A 191 -2.06 22.75 -11.12
C ARG A 191 -1.11 23.82 -11.64
N ARG A 192 0.20 23.61 -11.53
CA ARG A 192 1.20 24.49 -12.14
C ARG A 192 1.50 24.14 -13.60
N ILE A 193 1.49 22.84 -13.95
CA ILE A 193 1.65 22.36 -15.34
C ILE A 193 0.46 22.87 -16.15
N ASN A 194 -0.75 22.63 -15.68
CA ASN A 194 -1.97 23.02 -16.38
C ASN A 194 -2.89 23.85 -15.45
N PRO A 195 -2.77 25.18 -15.43
CA PRO A 195 -3.56 26.04 -14.56
C PRO A 195 -5.07 26.06 -14.87
N ASP A 196 -5.44 25.71 -16.09
CA ASP A 196 -6.84 25.71 -16.56
C ASP A 196 -7.52 24.34 -16.32
N MET A 197 -6.79 23.36 -15.82
CA MET A 197 -7.29 22.03 -15.51
C MET A 197 -8.27 22.06 -14.33
N GLN A 198 -9.43 21.43 -14.51
CA GLN A 198 -10.39 21.27 -13.44
C GLN A 198 -9.81 20.35 -12.34
N THR A 199 -9.91 20.77 -11.08
CA THR A 199 -9.49 19.98 -9.91
C THR A 199 -10.70 19.63 -9.05
N VAL A 200 -10.96 18.34 -8.85
CA VAL A 200 -12.04 17.83 -7.99
C VAL A 200 -11.43 17.00 -6.87
N ALA A 201 -11.67 17.39 -5.63
CA ALA A 201 -11.18 16.71 -4.45
C ALA A 201 -12.35 16.09 -3.66
N LEU A 202 -12.34 14.77 -3.52
CA LEU A 202 -13.35 14.01 -2.80
C LEU A 202 -12.81 13.61 -1.44
N SER A 203 -13.58 13.88 -0.39
CA SER A 203 -13.19 13.57 0.99
C SER A 203 -14.30 12.84 1.74
N ALA A 204 -13.94 12.07 2.76
CA ALA A 204 -14.85 11.83 3.87
C ALA A 204 -15.18 13.17 4.58
N THR A 205 -16.18 13.18 5.44
CA THR A 205 -16.50 14.36 6.26
C THR A 205 -15.33 14.71 7.18
N ILE A 206 -14.82 15.93 7.05
CA ILE A 206 -13.68 16.49 7.80
C ILE A 206 -14.04 17.85 8.44
N GLY A 207 -13.30 18.24 9.48
CA GLY A 207 -13.63 19.45 10.27
C GLY A 207 -13.21 20.78 9.65
N ASN A 208 -12.41 20.77 8.56
CA ASN A 208 -11.87 21.98 7.91
C ASN A 208 -11.89 21.86 6.38
N ALA A 209 -13.00 21.43 5.82
CA ALA A 209 -13.16 21.30 4.37
C ALA A 209 -13.05 22.65 3.63
N ASP A 210 -13.38 23.74 4.29
CA ASP A 210 -13.22 25.12 3.82
C ASP A 210 -11.74 25.47 3.53
N VAL A 211 -10.81 25.00 4.35
CA VAL A 211 -9.36 25.21 4.15
C VAL A 211 -8.88 24.45 2.91
N LEU A 212 -9.39 23.23 2.66
CA LEU A 212 -9.08 22.50 1.43
C LEU A 212 -9.65 23.20 0.19
N ALA A 213 -10.85 23.77 0.29
CA ALA A 213 -11.47 24.53 -0.78
C ALA A 213 -10.67 25.82 -1.08
N GLU A 214 -10.20 26.54 -0.05
CA GLU A 214 -9.30 27.68 -0.21
C GLU A 214 -7.98 27.27 -0.89
N TRP A 215 -7.34 26.20 -0.43
CA TRP A 215 -6.10 25.69 -1.04
C TRP A 215 -6.25 25.38 -2.53
N LEU A 216 -7.35 24.72 -2.90
CA LEU A 216 -7.58 24.27 -4.27
C LEU A 216 -8.31 25.30 -5.15
N ASP A 217 -8.61 26.50 -4.63
CA ASP A 217 -9.43 27.52 -5.30
C ASP A 217 -10.71 26.90 -5.87
N ALA A 218 -11.49 26.26 -4.99
CA ALA A 218 -12.59 25.39 -5.33
C ALA A 218 -13.90 25.78 -4.62
N GLU A 219 -15.03 25.50 -5.26
CA GLU A 219 -16.34 25.52 -4.61
C GLU A 219 -16.42 24.37 -3.59
N LEU A 220 -17.16 24.57 -2.50
CA LEU A 220 -17.31 23.61 -1.42
C LEU A 220 -18.71 23.00 -1.39
N VAL A 221 -18.77 21.66 -1.40
CA VAL A 221 -19.94 20.88 -0.99
C VAL A 221 -19.61 20.15 0.29
N ASP A 222 -20.19 20.58 1.39
CA ASP A 222 -20.02 19.98 2.71
C ASP A 222 -21.36 19.51 3.25
N SER A 223 -21.53 18.19 3.43
CA SER A 223 -22.82 17.60 3.75
C SER A 223 -22.69 16.32 4.57
N ASP A 224 -23.53 16.20 5.59
CA ASP A 224 -23.66 14.97 6.39
C ASP A 224 -24.70 14.00 5.83
N TRP A 225 -25.27 14.29 4.67
CA TRP A 225 -26.33 13.48 4.07
C TRP A 225 -25.84 12.07 3.72
N ARG A 226 -26.67 11.07 4.01
CA ARG A 226 -26.45 9.67 3.67
C ARG A 226 -27.70 9.04 3.03
N PRO A 227 -27.53 8.12 2.06
CA PRO A 227 -28.67 7.42 1.46
C PRO A 227 -29.38 6.49 2.46
N ILE A 228 -28.68 6.11 3.51
CA ILE A 228 -29.20 5.27 4.61
C ILE A 228 -28.73 5.86 5.96
N SER A 229 -29.64 5.93 6.92
CA SER A 229 -29.33 6.46 8.25
C SER A 229 -28.34 5.55 8.98
N LEU A 230 -27.37 6.14 9.65
CA LEU A 230 -26.38 5.46 10.48
C LEU A 230 -26.72 5.73 11.95
N LYS A 231 -26.86 4.68 12.74
CA LYS A 231 -26.96 4.75 14.20
C LYS A 231 -25.61 4.38 14.80
N LYS A 232 -25.08 5.26 15.61
CA LYS A 232 -23.83 5.03 16.34
C LYS A 232 -24.15 4.65 17.79
N GLY A 233 -23.38 3.72 18.36
CA GLY A 233 -23.59 3.32 19.75
C GLY A 233 -22.45 2.55 20.35
N VAL A 234 -22.55 2.36 21.66
CA VAL A 234 -21.59 1.60 22.48
C VAL A 234 -22.32 0.44 23.15
N HIS A 235 -21.78 -0.76 22.99
CA HIS A 235 -22.29 -1.94 23.67
C HIS A 235 -21.59 -2.13 25.01
N PHE A 236 -22.37 -2.12 26.09
CA PHE A 236 -21.87 -2.37 27.45
C PHE A 236 -22.81 -3.28 28.24
N GLY A 237 -22.25 -4.29 28.85
CA GLY A 237 -23.00 -5.25 29.64
C GLY A 237 -23.99 -6.08 28.82
N GLN A 238 -25.27 -5.79 28.91
CA GLN A 238 -26.37 -6.50 28.22
C GLN A 238 -27.17 -5.57 27.29
N ALA A 239 -26.66 -4.36 27.06
CA ALA A 239 -27.38 -3.34 26.31
C ALA A 239 -26.50 -2.60 25.32
N LEU A 240 -27.09 -2.23 24.22
CA LEU A 240 -26.57 -1.28 23.25
C LEU A 240 -27.11 0.11 23.61
N HIS A 241 -26.21 1.06 23.89
CA HIS A 241 -26.50 2.45 24.16
C HIS A 241 -26.30 3.23 22.86
N LEU A 242 -27.31 3.97 22.40
CA LEU A 242 -27.30 4.68 21.14
C LEU A 242 -27.05 6.18 21.34
N GLU A 243 -26.62 6.85 20.27
CA GLU A 243 -26.28 8.28 20.24
C GLU A 243 -27.43 9.21 20.66
N ASP A 244 -28.68 8.79 20.44
CA ASP A 244 -29.90 9.53 20.83
C ASP A 244 -30.28 9.32 22.31
N GLY A 245 -29.48 8.62 23.08
CA GLY A 245 -29.71 8.27 24.47
C GLY A 245 -30.66 7.07 24.68
N SER A 246 -31.15 6.47 23.60
CA SER A 246 -31.97 5.26 23.70
C SER A 246 -31.10 4.05 24.00
N GLN A 247 -31.71 2.99 24.55
CA GLN A 247 -31.06 1.71 24.84
C GLN A 247 -31.88 0.56 24.27
N SER A 248 -31.19 -0.42 23.68
CA SER A 248 -31.77 -1.69 23.26
C SER A 248 -31.11 -2.87 23.97
N GLU A 249 -31.89 -3.91 24.25
CA GLU A 249 -31.33 -5.15 24.81
C GLU A 249 -30.50 -5.85 23.74
N LEU A 250 -29.24 -6.16 24.08
CA LEU A 250 -28.35 -6.99 23.29
C LEU A 250 -27.59 -7.90 24.28
N PRO A 251 -28.18 -9.04 24.66
CA PRO A 251 -27.67 -9.86 25.74
C PRO A 251 -26.47 -10.68 25.31
N VAL A 252 -25.44 -10.67 26.16
CA VAL A 252 -24.27 -11.57 26.09
C VAL A 252 -24.56 -12.82 26.88
N ARG A 253 -24.49 -13.99 26.23
CA ARG A 253 -24.71 -15.30 26.91
C ARG A 253 -23.49 -15.66 27.78
N ASN A 254 -23.67 -16.59 28.68
CA ASN A 254 -22.58 -17.09 29.52
C ASN A 254 -21.42 -17.61 28.63
N SER A 255 -20.19 -17.14 28.91
CA SER A 255 -18.97 -17.49 28.19
C SER A 255 -18.87 -16.92 26.75
N GLU A 256 -19.85 -16.17 26.29
CA GLU A 256 -19.85 -15.49 25.00
C GLU A 256 -19.04 -14.17 25.08
N LYS A 257 -18.33 -13.81 24.02
CA LYS A 257 -17.70 -12.48 23.89
C LYS A 257 -18.69 -11.47 23.35
N GLN A 258 -18.59 -10.20 23.74
CA GLN A 258 -19.47 -9.11 23.25
C GLN A 258 -19.59 -9.09 21.72
N THR A 259 -18.46 -9.19 20.99
CA THR A 259 -18.46 -9.23 19.53
C THR A 259 -19.30 -10.37 18.96
N ALA A 260 -19.19 -11.57 19.55
CA ALA A 260 -19.99 -12.72 19.14
C ALA A 260 -21.49 -12.53 19.40
N ALA A 261 -21.85 -11.89 20.52
CA ALA A 261 -23.23 -11.55 20.82
C ALA A 261 -23.81 -10.54 19.80
N ILE A 262 -23.01 -9.52 19.39
CA ILE A 262 -23.41 -8.53 18.39
C ILE A 262 -23.57 -9.20 17.02
N VAL A 263 -22.64 -10.08 16.63
CA VAL A 263 -22.72 -10.83 15.37
C VAL A 263 -23.97 -11.73 15.35
N ARG A 264 -24.23 -12.48 16.40
CA ARG A 264 -25.41 -13.35 16.52
C ARG A 264 -26.71 -12.54 16.41
N ASP A 265 -26.81 -11.40 17.10
CA ASP A 265 -27.98 -10.51 17.01
C ASP A 265 -28.16 -9.96 15.59
N THR A 266 -27.05 -9.69 14.87
CA THR A 266 -27.10 -9.26 13.47
C THR A 266 -27.60 -10.38 12.55
N LEU A 267 -27.18 -11.63 12.80
CA LEU A 267 -27.62 -12.80 12.02
C LEU A 267 -29.08 -13.12 12.25
N ASP A 268 -29.59 -12.89 13.47
CA ASP A 268 -31.03 -13.05 13.77
C ASP A 268 -31.91 -12.08 12.95
N ASP A 269 -31.32 -10.94 12.48
CA ASP A 269 -31.92 -9.94 11.58
C ASP A 269 -31.54 -10.17 10.08
N ASP A 270 -30.98 -11.32 9.71
CA ASP A 270 -30.49 -11.65 8.36
C ASP A 270 -29.44 -10.65 7.82
N GLY A 271 -28.67 -10.06 8.71
CA GLY A 271 -27.63 -9.07 8.43
C GLY A 271 -26.22 -9.68 8.33
N SER A 272 -25.30 -8.92 7.73
CA SER A 272 -23.85 -9.20 7.77
C SER A 272 -23.12 -8.22 8.67
N THR A 273 -21.95 -8.60 9.15
CA THR A 273 -21.14 -7.78 10.08
C THR A 273 -19.71 -7.61 9.59
N LEU A 274 -19.20 -6.38 9.62
CA LEU A 274 -17.76 -6.09 9.56
C LEU A 274 -17.24 -5.88 11.00
N VAL A 275 -16.11 -6.53 11.33
CA VAL A 275 -15.48 -6.40 12.66
C VAL A 275 -14.09 -5.84 12.47
N PHE A 276 -13.85 -4.59 12.84
CA PHE A 276 -12.54 -3.96 12.77
C PHE A 276 -11.71 -4.24 14.02
N VAL A 277 -10.45 -4.63 13.78
CA VAL A 277 -9.46 -4.98 14.79
C VAL A 277 -8.12 -4.32 14.50
N ASN A 278 -7.27 -4.20 15.50
CA ASN A 278 -6.04 -3.42 15.42
C ASN A 278 -4.81 -4.16 14.86
N SER A 279 -4.91 -5.47 14.58
CA SER A 279 -3.80 -6.25 14.06
C SER A 279 -4.26 -7.43 13.21
N ARG A 280 -3.39 -7.90 12.30
CA ARG A 280 -3.61 -9.06 11.44
C ARG A 280 -3.96 -10.31 12.26
N ARG A 281 -3.12 -10.64 13.23
CA ARG A 281 -3.36 -11.77 14.16
C ARG A 281 -4.71 -11.68 14.88
N ASN A 282 -5.14 -10.46 15.23
CA ASN A 282 -6.45 -10.26 15.83
C ASN A 282 -7.59 -10.48 14.81
N ALA A 283 -7.37 -10.19 13.52
CA ALA A 283 -8.34 -10.46 12.46
C ALA A 283 -8.54 -11.96 12.26
N GLU A 284 -7.45 -12.70 12.10
CA GLU A 284 -7.43 -14.17 11.97
C GLU A 284 -8.08 -14.84 13.16
N ALA A 285 -7.64 -14.52 14.38
CA ALA A 285 -8.20 -15.06 15.60
C ALA A 285 -9.67 -14.69 15.84
N ALA A 286 -10.14 -13.53 15.37
CA ALA A 286 -11.54 -13.14 15.48
C ALA A 286 -12.39 -13.94 14.47
N ALA A 287 -11.97 -14.07 13.22
CA ALA A 287 -12.65 -14.87 12.21
C ALA A 287 -12.83 -16.33 12.68
N GLY A 288 -11.76 -16.99 13.13
CA GLY A 288 -11.81 -18.35 13.64
C GLY A 288 -12.78 -18.54 14.82
N ARG A 289 -12.85 -17.54 15.74
CA ARG A 289 -13.84 -17.58 16.82
C ARG A 289 -15.28 -17.37 16.36
N LEU A 290 -15.48 -16.45 15.41
CA LEU A 290 -16.81 -16.11 14.89
C LEU A 290 -17.35 -17.17 13.93
N ALA A 291 -16.51 -17.99 13.31
CA ALA A 291 -16.86 -19.11 12.46
C ALA A 291 -17.85 -20.08 13.14
N SER A 292 -17.71 -20.29 14.45
CA SER A 292 -18.66 -21.14 15.20
C SER A 292 -20.06 -20.52 15.30
N VAL A 293 -20.16 -19.19 15.30
CA VAL A 293 -21.44 -18.46 15.37
C VAL A 293 -22.11 -18.44 14.00
N THR A 294 -21.35 -18.16 12.95
CA THR A 294 -21.86 -18.06 11.57
C THR A 294 -22.29 -19.41 11.03
N ARG A 295 -21.56 -20.50 11.35
CA ARG A 295 -21.89 -21.87 10.95
C ARG A 295 -23.34 -22.27 11.31
N GLU A 296 -23.85 -21.81 12.45
CA GLU A 296 -25.21 -22.13 12.91
C GLU A 296 -26.28 -21.46 12.03
N ALA A 297 -25.96 -20.32 11.42
CA ALA A 297 -26.89 -19.54 10.61
C ALA A 297 -26.87 -19.90 9.11
N LEU A 298 -25.91 -20.71 8.63
CA LEU A 298 -25.77 -21.08 7.23
C LEU A 298 -26.81 -22.10 6.78
N THR A 299 -27.43 -21.87 5.64
CA THR A 299 -28.24 -22.85 4.90
C THR A 299 -27.36 -23.94 4.27
N PRO A 300 -27.92 -25.08 3.89
CA PRO A 300 -27.17 -26.13 3.16
C PRO A 300 -26.58 -25.64 1.82
N GLU A 301 -27.32 -24.81 1.10
CA GLU A 301 -26.92 -24.24 -0.18
C GLU A 301 -25.74 -23.27 0.00
N GLU A 302 -25.78 -22.39 0.99
CA GLU A 302 -24.68 -21.49 1.31
C GLU A 302 -23.41 -22.24 1.72
N ARG A 303 -23.53 -23.35 2.44
CA ARG A 303 -22.39 -24.20 2.81
C ARG A 303 -21.73 -24.85 1.59
N GLU A 304 -22.49 -25.25 0.60
CA GLU A 304 -21.96 -25.81 -0.66
C GLU A 304 -21.19 -24.73 -1.41
N GLN A 305 -21.76 -23.53 -1.57
CA GLN A 305 -21.09 -22.41 -2.24
C GLN A 305 -19.82 -21.94 -1.51
N LEU A 306 -19.87 -21.85 -0.18
CA LEU A 306 -18.70 -21.49 0.62
C LEU A 306 -17.61 -22.57 0.59
N ALA A 307 -17.95 -23.84 0.42
CA ALA A 307 -16.98 -24.90 0.25
C ALA A 307 -16.21 -24.75 -1.09
N ASP A 308 -16.88 -24.30 -2.15
CA ASP A 308 -16.25 -23.98 -3.45
C ASP A 308 -15.28 -22.81 -3.30
N VAL A 309 -15.72 -21.70 -2.67
CA VAL A 309 -14.86 -20.55 -2.37
C VAL A 309 -13.65 -20.95 -1.53
N ALA A 310 -13.82 -21.79 -0.51
CA ALA A 310 -12.74 -22.30 0.33
C ALA A 310 -11.73 -23.16 -0.47
N ALA A 311 -12.20 -23.89 -1.47
CA ALA A 311 -11.32 -24.63 -2.37
C ALA A 311 -10.50 -23.68 -3.27
N GLU A 312 -11.12 -22.65 -3.82
CA GLU A 312 -10.45 -21.63 -4.63
C GLU A 312 -9.38 -20.89 -3.79
N ILE A 313 -9.67 -20.55 -2.52
CA ILE A 313 -8.69 -19.94 -1.61
C ILE A 313 -7.45 -20.82 -1.43
N ARG A 314 -7.62 -22.14 -1.26
CA ARG A 314 -6.50 -23.09 -1.16
C ARG A 314 -5.71 -23.21 -2.47
N ASP A 315 -6.34 -22.95 -3.61
CA ASP A 315 -5.64 -22.95 -4.91
C ASP A 315 -4.78 -21.69 -5.14
N VAL A 316 -5.09 -20.57 -4.48
CA VAL A 316 -4.32 -19.32 -4.60
C VAL A 316 -2.91 -19.50 -4.01
N SER A 317 -2.79 -20.06 -2.81
CA SER A 317 -1.47 -20.30 -2.19
C SER A 317 -1.48 -21.51 -1.24
N ASP A 318 -0.30 -22.06 -0.98
CA ASP A 318 -0.05 -23.27 -0.17
C ASP A 318 0.59 -22.86 1.17
N THR A 319 -0.14 -22.05 1.94
CA THR A 319 0.31 -21.54 3.24
C THR A 319 -0.69 -21.88 4.35
N GLU A 320 -0.22 -21.96 5.60
CA GLU A 320 -1.08 -22.15 6.77
C GLU A 320 -2.18 -21.08 6.84
N THR A 321 -1.83 -19.82 6.57
CA THR A 321 -2.80 -18.71 6.52
C THR A 321 -3.90 -18.94 5.48
N SER A 322 -3.60 -19.56 4.31
CA SER A 322 -4.61 -19.93 3.31
C SER A 322 -5.55 -20.99 3.83
N ASP A 323 -5.02 -22.00 4.51
CA ASP A 323 -5.82 -23.07 5.09
C ASP A 323 -6.73 -22.55 6.21
N GLU A 324 -6.21 -21.70 7.10
CA GLU A 324 -7.01 -21.04 8.14
C GLU A 324 -8.12 -20.16 7.57
N LEU A 325 -7.81 -19.39 6.48
CA LEU A 325 -8.82 -18.58 5.81
C LEU A 325 -9.90 -19.45 5.18
N ALA A 326 -9.51 -20.49 4.46
CA ALA A 326 -10.43 -21.41 3.82
C ALA A 326 -11.34 -22.14 4.82
N ASP A 327 -10.80 -22.55 5.97
CA ASP A 327 -11.57 -23.17 7.04
C ASP A 327 -12.59 -22.19 7.65
N ALA A 328 -12.20 -20.95 7.87
CA ALA A 328 -13.12 -19.92 8.37
C ALA A 328 -14.21 -19.60 7.33
N VAL A 329 -13.87 -19.49 6.05
CA VAL A 329 -14.79 -19.22 4.95
C VAL A 329 -15.83 -20.33 4.81
N ALA A 330 -15.42 -21.60 4.89
CA ALA A 330 -16.34 -22.73 4.86
C ALA A 330 -17.43 -22.68 5.96
N ASP A 331 -17.16 -21.95 7.04
CA ASP A 331 -18.07 -21.73 8.15
C ASP A 331 -18.78 -20.36 8.11
N GLY A 332 -18.61 -19.58 7.04
CA GLY A 332 -19.27 -18.29 6.80
C GLY A 332 -18.62 -17.08 7.48
N ALA A 333 -17.37 -17.21 7.94
CA ALA A 333 -16.55 -16.14 8.48
C ALA A 333 -15.28 -15.97 7.65
N ALA A 334 -14.71 -14.76 7.59
CA ALA A 334 -13.42 -14.53 6.95
C ALA A 334 -12.60 -13.50 7.71
N PHE A 335 -11.30 -13.46 7.44
CA PHE A 335 -10.45 -12.34 7.81
C PHE A 335 -9.91 -11.64 6.57
N HIS A 336 -9.64 -10.34 6.72
CA HIS A 336 -9.15 -9.48 5.64
C HIS A 336 -8.11 -8.48 6.15
N HIS A 337 -6.91 -8.52 5.60
CA HIS A 337 -5.82 -7.58 5.91
C HIS A 337 -4.78 -7.58 4.81
N ALA A 338 -3.89 -6.59 4.80
CA ALA A 338 -2.86 -6.42 3.77
C ALA A 338 -1.85 -7.60 3.69
N GLY A 339 -1.81 -8.47 4.72
CA GLY A 339 -0.89 -9.62 4.75
C GLY A 339 -1.34 -10.85 3.96
N ILE A 340 -2.60 -10.94 3.50
CA ILE A 340 -3.06 -12.02 2.63
C ILE A 340 -2.86 -11.67 1.16
N ALA A 341 -2.76 -12.68 0.30
CA ALA A 341 -2.58 -12.48 -1.13
C ALA A 341 -3.76 -11.71 -1.76
N SER A 342 -3.53 -10.99 -2.87
CA SER A 342 -4.59 -10.24 -3.58
C SER A 342 -5.75 -11.12 -3.99
N GLY A 343 -5.46 -12.30 -4.55
CA GLY A 343 -6.52 -13.26 -4.93
C GLY A 343 -7.36 -13.75 -3.75
N HIS A 344 -6.79 -13.86 -2.53
CA HIS A 344 -7.57 -14.16 -1.32
C HIS A 344 -8.49 -13.00 -0.96
N ARG A 345 -8.00 -11.74 -1.06
CA ARG A 345 -8.81 -10.55 -0.75
C ARG A 345 -9.99 -10.44 -1.69
N GLU A 346 -9.78 -10.59 -2.99
CA GLU A 346 -10.83 -10.57 -4.02
C GLU A 346 -11.92 -11.63 -3.75
N LEU A 347 -11.51 -12.88 -3.49
CA LEU A 347 -12.48 -13.96 -3.17
C LEU A 347 -13.31 -13.67 -1.90
N VAL A 348 -12.68 -13.12 -0.86
CA VAL A 348 -13.38 -12.73 0.38
C VAL A 348 -14.33 -11.56 0.14
N GLU A 349 -13.91 -10.55 -0.61
CA GLU A 349 -14.70 -9.36 -0.93
C GLU A 349 -15.94 -9.73 -1.78
N ASP A 350 -15.76 -10.56 -2.80
CA ASP A 350 -16.84 -11.03 -3.65
C ASP A 350 -17.83 -11.89 -2.86
N ALA A 351 -17.36 -12.87 -2.10
CA ALA A 351 -18.22 -13.71 -1.28
C ALA A 351 -18.99 -12.91 -0.20
N PHE A 352 -18.40 -11.82 0.32
CA PHE A 352 -19.08 -10.92 1.24
C PHE A 352 -20.12 -10.03 0.55
N ARG A 353 -19.80 -9.52 -0.64
CA ARG A 353 -20.72 -8.75 -1.50
C ARG A 353 -21.91 -9.59 -1.92
N ASP A 354 -21.68 -10.85 -2.26
CA ASP A 354 -22.71 -11.83 -2.61
C ASP A 354 -23.48 -12.36 -1.38
N ARG A 355 -23.17 -11.88 -0.16
CA ARG A 355 -23.84 -12.23 1.09
C ARG A 355 -23.67 -13.70 1.52
N LEU A 356 -22.73 -14.40 0.94
CA LEU A 356 -22.36 -15.74 1.34
C LEU A 356 -21.63 -15.70 2.71
N LEU A 357 -20.65 -14.82 2.83
CA LEU A 357 -19.98 -14.55 4.12
C LEU A 357 -20.89 -13.72 5.03
N LYS A 358 -21.02 -14.15 6.26
CA LYS A 358 -21.84 -13.51 7.30
C LYS A 358 -21.06 -12.51 8.13
N VAL A 359 -19.75 -12.76 8.31
CA VAL A 359 -18.85 -11.86 9.03
C VAL A 359 -17.47 -11.80 8.39
N VAL A 360 -16.93 -10.60 8.31
CA VAL A 360 -15.51 -10.38 7.95
C VAL A 360 -14.84 -9.63 9.09
N SER A 361 -13.74 -10.17 9.60
CA SER A 361 -12.87 -9.50 10.57
C SER A 361 -11.71 -8.85 9.83
N ALA A 362 -11.53 -7.53 9.93
CA ALA A 362 -10.59 -6.79 9.11
C ALA A 362 -9.74 -5.81 9.92
N THR A 363 -8.55 -5.50 9.40
CA THR A 363 -7.78 -4.32 9.83
C THR A 363 -8.36 -3.05 9.20
N PRO A 364 -8.02 -1.83 9.72
CA PRO A 364 -8.53 -0.57 9.20
C PRO A 364 -8.35 -0.35 7.70
N THR A 365 -7.40 -1.03 7.06
CA THR A 365 -7.15 -0.95 5.61
C THR A 365 -8.37 -1.29 4.75
N LEU A 366 -9.31 -2.11 5.24
CA LEU A 366 -10.58 -2.39 4.55
C LEU A 366 -11.54 -1.19 4.62
N ALA A 367 -11.41 -0.33 5.62
CA ALA A 367 -12.26 0.86 5.73
C ALA A 367 -11.93 1.92 4.68
N ALA A 368 -10.69 1.99 4.23
CA ALA A 368 -10.22 2.95 3.25
C ALA A 368 -10.34 2.38 1.82
N GLY A 369 -11.56 2.33 1.27
CA GLY A 369 -11.71 2.24 -0.17
C GLY A 369 -12.34 0.99 -0.77
N VAL A 370 -12.51 -0.12 -0.05
CA VAL A 370 -13.21 -1.30 -0.60
C VAL A 370 -14.72 -1.16 -0.40
N ASN A 371 -15.51 -1.37 -1.46
CA ASN A 371 -16.97 -1.27 -1.40
C ASN A 371 -17.59 -2.55 -0.82
N THR A 372 -17.46 -2.74 0.50
CA THR A 372 -18.03 -3.87 1.25
C THR A 372 -18.94 -3.38 2.39
N PRO A 373 -20.10 -2.77 2.07
CA PRO A 373 -21.02 -2.32 3.12
C PRO A 373 -21.66 -3.52 3.83
N SER A 374 -21.87 -3.38 5.13
CA SER A 374 -22.50 -4.39 5.96
C SER A 374 -23.71 -3.82 6.73
N ARG A 375 -24.63 -4.66 7.17
CA ARG A 375 -25.75 -4.23 8.04
C ARG A 375 -25.21 -3.58 9.31
N ARG A 376 -24.16 -4.19 9.92
CA ARG A 376 -23.57 -3.73 11.17
C ARG A 376 -22.06 -3.69 11.09
N VAL A 377 -21.48 -2.68 11.70
CA VAL A 377 -20.03 -2.53 11.88
C VAL A 377 -19.71 -2.61 13.37
N VAL A 378 -18.67 -3.37 13.73
CA VAL A 378 -18.15 -3.43 15.09
C VAL A 378 -16.71 -2.95 15.10
N VAL A 379 -16.44 -1.81 15.72
CA VAL A 379 -15.06 -1.36 15.97
C VAL A 379 -14.62 -1.96 17.28
N ARG A 380 -14.08 -3.21 17.20
CA ARG A 380 -13.71 -3.99 18.40
C ARG A 380 -12.51 -3.41 19.12
N ASP A 381 -11.46 -3.07 18.34
CA ASP A 381 -10.20 -2.56 18.87
C ASP A 381 -10.06 -1.11 18.45
N TRP A 382 -10.41 -0.18 19.30
CA TRP A 382 -10.35 1.26 19.06
C TRP A 382 -9.01 1.89 19.46
N ARG A 383 -8.04 1.06 19.86
CA ARG A 383 -6.64 1.45 20.17
C ARG A 383 -5.66 0.60 19.39
N ARG A 384 -4.58 1.22 18.92
CA ARG A 384 -3.47 0.57 18.22
C ARG A 384 -2.17 0.81 18.97
N TYR A 385 -1.26 -0.15 18.93
CA TYR A 385 0.08 0.03 19.47
C TYR A 385 0.87 0.99 18.58
N ASP A 386 1.44 2.03 19.20
CA ASP A 386 2.35 2.98 18.56
C ASP A 386 3.72 2.86 19.22
N GLY A 387 4.70 2.40 18.45
CA GLY A 387 6.07 2.21 18.92
C GLY A 387 6.76 3.52 19.29
N THR A 388 6.42 4.63 18.61
CA THR A 388 7.02 5.95 18.87
C THR A 388 6.45 6.59 20.13
N ALA A 389 5.17 6.40 20.39
CA ALA A 389 4.51 6.85 21.62
C ALA A 389 4.68 5.88 22.80
N GLY A 390 5.26 4.70 22.56
CA GLY A 390 5.57 3.69 23.59
C GLY A 390 4.34 3.02 24.22
N GLY A 391 3.21 2.86 23.47
CA GLY A 391 2.02 2.25 24.07
C GLY A 391 0.80 2.17 23.16
N MET A 392 -0.34 1.71 23.74
CA MET A 392 -1.62 1.66 23.05
C MET A 392 -2.20 3.08 22.93
N GLN A 393 -2.30 3.59 21.70
CA GLN A 393 -2.90 4.88 21.40
C GLN A 393 -4.30 4.73 20.80
N PRO A 394 -5.26 5.63 21.12
CA PRO A 394 -6.55 5.66 20.47
C PRO A 394 -6.40 5.88 18.95
N LEU A 395 -7.24 5.23 18.16
CA LEU A 395 -7.37 5.56 16.74
C LEU A 395 -7.92 6.99 16.57
N SER A 396 -7.63 7.63 15.44
CA SER A 396 -8.19 8.94 15.12
C SER A 396 -9.72 8.87 14.97
N VAL A 397 -10.40 9.98 15.20
CA VAL A 397 -11.86 10.04 15.00
C VAL A 397 -12.19 9.78 13.53
N LEU A 398 -11.39 10.31 12.63
CA LEU A 398 -11.54 10.10 11.19
C LEU A 398 -11.49 8.61 10.82
N GLU A 399 -10.47 7.84 11.28
CA GLU A 399 -10.38 6.40 11.03
C GLU A 399 -11.61 5.65 11.54
N VAL A 400 -12.04 5.94 12.77
CA VAL A 400 -13.21 5.28 13.38
C VAL A 400 -14.49 5.66 12.63
N HIS A 401 -14.66 6.90 12.22
CA HIS A 401 -15.82 7.34 11.44
C HIS A 401 -15.85 6.72 10.03
N GLN A 402 -14.70 6.51 9.39
CA GLN A 402 -14.62 5.77 8.13
C GLN A 402 -15.05 4.30 8.31
N MET A 403 -14.60 3.63 9.38
CA MET A 403 -15.06 2.28 9.70
C MET A 403 -16.57 2.25 9.95
N MET A 404 -17.08 3.15 10.78
CA MET A 404 -18.53 3.29 11.06
C MET A 404 -19.32 3.56 9.78
N GLY A 405 -18.72 4.31 8.86
CA GLY A 405 -19.27 4.66 7.56
C GLY A 405 -19.60 3.47 6.67
N ARG A 406 -19.01 2.30 6.92
CA ARG A 406 -19.31 1.05 6.23
C ARG A 406 -20.60 0.38 6.68
N ALA A 407 -21.27 0.91 7.71
CA ALA A 407 -22.55 0.38 8.18
C ALA A 407 -23.72 0.88 7.35
N GLY A 408 -24.56 -0.05 6.93
CA GLY A 408 -25.78 0.15 6.17
C GLY A 408 -25.61 -0.09 4.67
N ARG A 409 -26.48 -0.94 4.12
CA ARG A 409 -26.52 -1.29 2.68
C ARG A 409 -27.71 -0.57 2.04
N PRO A 410 -27.50 0.43 1.17
CA PRO A 410 -28.58 1.13 0.50
C PRO A 410 -29.50 0.16 -0.27
N GLY A 411 -30.80 0.33 -0.13
CA GLY A 411 -31.81 -0.52 -0.78
C GLY A 411 -32.05 -1.87 -0.12
N LEU A 412 -31.23 -2.30 0.83
CA LEU A 412 -31.35 -3.60 1.52
C LEU A 412 -31.69 -3.42 3.01
N ASP A 413 -30.99 -2.53 3.70
CA ASP A 413 -31.15 -2.35 5.14
C ASP A 413 -32.04 -1.13 5.44
N PRO A 414 -32.84 -1.15 6.52
CA PRO A 414 -33.61 0.02 6.93
C PRO A 414 -32.72 1.13 7.52
N TYR A 415 -31.58 0.77 8.09
CA TYR A 415 -30.53 1.63 8.65
C TYR A 415 -29.27 0.84 8.88
N GLY A 416 -28.10 1.52 8.98
CA GLY A 416 -26.85 0.94 9.42
C GLY A 416 -26.64 1.12 10.92
N GLU A 417 -25.88 0.23 11.56
CA GLU A 417 -25.45 0.36 12.95
C GLU A 417 -23.95 0.20 13.08
N ALA A 418 -23.32 1.15 13.76
CA ALA A 418 -21.91 1.09 14.11
C ALA A 418 -21.76 0.99 15.64
N ILE A 419 -21.09 -0.04 16.12
CA ILE A 419 -21.03 -0.40 17.53
C ILE A 419 -19.58 -0.50 17.98
N ILE A 420 -19.25 0.15 19.10
CA ILE A 420 -17.97 -0.02 19.81
C ILE A 420 -18.24 -0.79 21.11
N PRO A 421 -17.61 -1.94 21.35
CA PRO A 421 -17.74 -2.66 22.62
C PRO A 421 -16.92 -1.99 23.73
N ALA A 422 -17.54 -1.67 24.88
CA ALA A 422 -16.87 -1.17 26.07
C ALA A 422 -16.68 -2.28 27.12
N ALA A 423 -15.52 -2.27 27.78
CA ALA A 423 -15.21 -3.20 28.85
C ALA A 423 -15.62 -2.69 30.24
N SER A 424 -15.77 -1.37 30.42
CA SER A 424 -16.14 -0.73 31.67
C SER A 424 -17.10 0.43 31.46
N HIS A 425 -17.67 0.94 32.55
CA HIS A 425 -18.56 2.12 32.47
C HIS A 425 -17.80 3.40 32.17
N ASP A 426 -16.58 3.53 32.67
CA ASP A 426 -15.72 4.68 32.36
C ASP A 426 -15.34 4.70 30.86
N GLU A 427 -15.08 3.52 30.29
CA GLU A 427 -14.82 3.36 28.86
C GLU A 427 -16.07 3.64 28.00
N LEU A 428 -17.26 3.30 28.49
CA LEU A 428 -18.51 3.66 27.82
C LEU A 428 -18.61 5.17 27.64
N ASP A 429 -18.38 5.94 28.69
CA ASP A 429 -18.44 7.41 28.65
C ASP A 429 -17.31 7.96 27.74
N GLU A 430 -16.08 7.44 27.86
CA GLU A 430 -14.95 7.82 26.97
C GLU A 430 -15.27 7.60 25.50
N LEU A 431 -15.86 6.47 25.12
CA LEU A 431 -16.18 6.13 23.74
C LEU A 431 -17.29 6.99 23.15
N PHE A 432 -18.27 7.38 23.98
CA PHE A 432 -19.28 8.33 23.55
C PHE A 432 -18.69 9.70 23.26
N ASP A 433 -17.90 10.23 24.18
CA ASP A 433 -17.28 11.56 24.02
C ASP A 433 -16.27 11.59 22.87
N ARG A 434 -15.49 10.51 22.73
CA ARG A 434 -14.39 10.45 21.75
C ARG A 434 -14.85 10.17 20.32
N TYR A 435 -15.86 9.30 20.11
CA TYR A 435 -16.20 8.81 18.77
C TYR A 435 -17.68 8.95 18.39
N VAL A 436 -18.61 8.72 19.34
CA VAL A 436 -20.03 8.73 18.99
C VAL A 436 -20.53 10.15 18.76
N TRP A 437 -20.17 11.06 19.66
CA TRP A 437 -20.57 12.47 19.63
C TRP A 437 -19.48 13.42 19.11
N ALA A 438 -18.30 12.89 18.79
CA ALA A 438 -17.20 13.72 18.30
C ALA A 438 -17.54 14.36 16.94
N ASP A 439 -17.17 15.63 16.81
CA ASP A 439 -17.14 16.33 15.52
C ASP A 439 -16.02 15.73 14.62
N PRO A 440 -16.14 15.85 13.28
CA PRO A 440 -15.08 15.46 12.37
C PRO A 440 -13.75 16.16 12.67
N GLU A 441 -12.65 15.42 12.63
CA GLU A 441 -11.31 15.98 12.84
C GLU A 441 -10.86 16.85 11.67
N PRO A 442 -10.13 17.95 11.94
CA PRO A 442 -9.50 18.72 10.89
C PRO A 442 -8.28 17.96 10.33
N VAL A 443 -8.11 17.98 9.03
CA VAL A 443 -6.92 17.47 8.37
C VAL A 443 -5.78 18.48 8.39
N GLN A 444 -4.53 18.00 8.51
CA GLN A 444 -3.34 18.82 8.58
C GLN A 444 -2.29 18.34 7.58
N SER A 445 -1.65 19.29 6.89
CA SER A 445 -0.50 18.98 6.06
C SER A 445 0.63 18.36 6.86
N LYS A 446 1.24 17.30 6.32
CA LYS A 446 2.45 16.64 6.87
C LYS A 446 3.72 17.03 6.11
N LEU A 447 3.63 17.93 5.15
CA LEU A 447 4.76 18.34 4.31
C LEU A 447 5.93 18.95 5.12
N ALA A 448 5.64 19.58 6.27
CA ALA A 448 6.67 20.17 7.12
C ALA A 448 7.59 19.15 7.84
N ALA A 449 7.27 17.86 7.78
CA ALA A 449 8.17 16.83 8.27
C ALA A 449 9.46 16.82 7.44
N GLU A 450 10.61 16.88 8.10
CA GLU A 450 11.91 17.06 7.43
C GLU A 450 12.20 15.99 6.35
N PRO A 451 11.92 14.68 6.55
CA PRO A 451 12.12 13.66 5.50
C PRO A 451 11.33 13.94 4.23
N ALA A 452 10.03 14.21 4.38
CA ALA A 452 9.15 14.53 3.26
C ALA A 452 9.61 15.78 2.51
N LEU A 453 9.94 16.83 3.25
CA LEU A 453 10.38 18.08 2.65
C LEU A 453 11.69 17.91 1.86
N ARG A 454 12.67 17.14 2.36
CA ARG A 454 13.93 16.84 1.62
C ARG A 454 13.67 16.20 0.27
N THR A 455 12.89 15.16 0.25
CA THR A 455 12.56 14.40 -0.96
C THR A 455 11.83 15.28 -1.99
N HIS A 456 10.84 16.05 -1.54
CA HIS A 456 10.05 16.89 -2.42
C HIS A 456 10.77 18.16 -2.89
N LEU A 457 11.65 18.76 -2.08
CA LEU A 457 12.47 19.90 -2.53
C LEU A 457 13.47 19.48 -3.61
N LEU A 458 14.18 18.36 -3.41
CA LEU A 458 15.05 17.81 -4.43
C LEU A 458 14.29 17.55 -5.73
N ALA A 459 13.13 16.88 -5.62
CA ALA A 459 12.30 16.56 -6.77
C ALA A 459 11.78 17.80 -7.50
N THR A 460 11.42 18.87 -6.77
CA THR A 460 10.92 20.12 -7.34
C THR A 460 12.01 20.86 -8.13
N VAL A 461 13.25 20.82 -7.63
CA VAL A 461 14.40 21.41 -8.35
C VAL A 461 14.79 20.52 -9.54
N ALA A 462 14.89 19.19 -9.35
CA ALA A 462 15.29 18.24 -10.37
C ALA A 462 14.33 18.20 -11.56
N SER A 463 13.03 18.36 -11.33
CA SER A 463 12.02 18.44 -12.39
C SER A 463 11.80 19.86 -12.94
N GLY A 464 12.64 20.82 -12.54
CA GLY A 464 12.64 22.19 -13.12
C GLY A 464 11.50 23.10 -12.66
N PHE A 465 10.67 22.67 -11.68
CA PHE A 465 9.61 23.52 -11.13
C PHE A 465 10.16 24.71 -10.34
N ALA A 466 11.34 24.61 -9.76
CA ALA A 466 12.04 25.71 -9.14
C ALA A 466 13.51 25.70 -9.56
N ARG A 467 14.02 26.88 -9.98
CA ARG A 467 15.41 27.09 -10.39
C ARG A 467 16.13 28.11 -9.51
N SER A 468 15.49 28.53 -8.45
CA SER A 468 16.06 29.46 -7.46
C SER A 468 15.40 29.22 -6.11
N ARG A 469 16.03 29.71 -5.05
CA ARG A 469 15.45 29.69 -3.71
C ARG A 469 14.09 30.37 -3.66
N ASP A 470 13.96 31.54 -4.27
CA ASP A 470 12.71 32.30 -4.26
C ASP A 470 11.62 31.59 -5.07
N GLY A 471 11.98 30.99 -6.23
CA GLY A 471 11.06 30.17 -7.01
C GLY A 471 10.60 28.90 -6.28
N LEU A 472 11.46 28.33 -5.42
CA LEU A 472 11.10 27.20 -4.55
C LEU A 472 10.12 27.62 -3.46
N LEU A 473 10.34 28.76 -2.83
CA LEU A 473 9.41 29.30 -1.83
C LEU A 473 8.05 29.66 -2.47
N GLU A 474 8.05 30.29 -3.64
CA GLU A 474 6.82 30.56 -4.41
C GLU A 474 6.05 29.26 -4.75
N PHE A 475 6.75 28.18 -5.07
CA PHE A 475 6.11 26.87 -5.26
C PHE A 475 5.49 26.35 -3.96
N LEU A 476 6.22 26.42 -2.85
CA LEU A 476 5.75 25.95 -1.54
C LEU A 476 4.54 26.78 -1.03
N GLU A 477 4.43 28.05 -1.40
CA GLU A 477 3.27 28.90 -1.10
C GLU A 477 1.96 28.38 -1.73
N ARG A 478 2.03 27.46 -2.71
CA ARG A 478 0.86 26.82 -3.35
C ARG A 478 0.42 25.53 -2.69
N THR A 479 1.06 25.13 -1.60
CA THR A 479 0.77 23.90 -0.86
C THR A 479 -0.29 24.14 0.23
N LEU A 480 -0.94 23.07 0.68
CA LEU A 480 -1.87 23.12 1.83
C LEU A 480 -1.14 23.59 3.09
N TYR A 481 0.12 23.20 3.26
CA TYR A 481 0.94 23.63 4.39
C TYR A 481 1.02 25.16 4.49
N ALA A 482 1.22 25.84 3.38
CA ALA A 482 1.25 27.29 3.35
C ALA A 482 -0.11 27.93 3.66
N THR A 483 -1.21 27.34 3.18
CA THR A 483 -2.57 27.79 3.47
C THR A 483 -2.90 27.66 4.96
N GLN A 484 -2.39 26.63 5.63
CA GLN A 484 -2.64 26.37 7.05
C GLN A 484 -1.71 27.12 8.01
N THR A 485 -0.64 27.74 7.49
CA THR A 485 0.42 28.31 8.35
C THR A 485 0.59 29.80 8.12
N ASP A 486 0.29 30.61 9.14
CA ASP A 486 0.56 32.06 9.13
C ASP A 486 2.06 32.42 9.26
N GLU A 487 2.96 31.42 9.49
CA GLU A 487 4.38 31.61 9.74
C GLU A 487 5.24 31.42 8.46
N SER A 488 5.14 32.33 7.50
CA SER A 488 5.98 32.33 6.29
C SER A 488 7.49 32.19 6.57
N GLY A 489 7.98 32.71 7.73
CA GLY A 489 9.37 32.62 8.15
C GLY A 489 9.83 31.24 8.63
N ARG A 490 8.95 30.34 9.04
CA ARG A 490 9.30 28.98 9.45
C ARG A 490 9.58 28.10 8.24
N LEU A 491 8.71 28.14 7.23
CA LEU A 491 8.86 27.40 5.98
C LEU A 491 10.19 27.75 5.30
N ALA A 492 10.50 29.05 5.21
CA ALA A 492 11.74 29.52 4.61
C ALA A 492 12.99 28.98 5.34
N ARG A 493 12.97 28.95 6.68
CA ARG A 493 14.11 28.41 7.46
C ARG A 493 14.31 26.92 7.23
N VAL A 494 13.24 26.12 7.30
CA VAL A 494 13.33 24.66 7.07
C VAL A 494 13.76 24.38 5.63
N ALA A 495 13.25 25.11 4.66
CA ALA A 495 13.70 24.99 3.27
C ALA A 495 15.19 25.32 3.12
N ASP A 496 15.72 26.38 3.79
CA ASP A 496 17.13 26.72 3.76
C ASP A 496 18.01 25.64 4.40
N GLU A 497 17.59 25.01 5.50
CA GLU A 497 18.29 23.91 6.16
C GLU A 497 18.39 22.69 5.24
N VAL A 498 17.25 22.33 4.60
CA VAL A 498 17.19 21.22 3.64
C VAL A 498 18.03 21.51 2.40
N LEU A 499 17.96 22.72 1.82
CA LEU A 499 18.79 23.09 0.68
C LEU A 499 20.28 22.99 1.04
N GLY A 500 20.67 23.45 2.25
CA GLY A 500 22.03 23.29 2.75
C GLY A 500 22.46 21.83 2.87
N TYR A 501 21.57 20.93 3.30
CA TYR A 501 21.82 19.50 3.34
C TYR A 501 22.02 18.91 1.94
N LEU A 502 21.13 19.20 1.00
CA LEU A 502 21.18 18.69 -0.36
C LEU A 502 22.44 19.13 -1.11
N GLN A 503 22.91 20.36 -0.85
CA GLN A 503 24.16 20.88 -1.41
C GLN A 503 25.40 20.21 -0.82
N ARG A 504 25.44 19.97 0.51
CA ARG A 504 26.58 19.29 1.15
C ARG A 504 26.76 17.85 0.70
N ASN A 505 25.69 17.20 0.24
CA ASN A 505 25.72 15.83 -0.25
C ASN A 505 25.75 15.73 -1.78
N ASP A 506 26.09 16.81 -2.49
CA ASP A 506 26.22 16.85 -3.94
C ASP A 506 24.94 16.49 -4.73
N PHE A 507 23.76 16.63 -4.13
CA PHE A 507 22.48 16.42 -4.84
C PHE A 507 22.02 17.69 -5.58
N LEU A 508 22.34 18.85 -5.05
CA LEU A 508 22.10 20.16 -5.67
C LEU A 508 23.38 20.96 -5.80
N GLU A 509 23.47 21.72 -6.87
CA GLU A 509 24.49 22.73 -7.06
C GLU A 509 23.86 24.13 -7.15
N ARG A 510 24.64 25.14 -6.79
CA ARG A 510 24.21 26.54 -6.83
C ARG A 510 25.22 27.40 -7.55
N ASP A 511 24.76 28.05 -8.61
CA ASP A 511 25.55 29.11 -9.30
C ASP A 511 24.86 30.48 -9.14
N GLY A 512 25.37 31.27 -8.20
CA GLY A 512 24.75 32.54 -7.82
C GLY A 512 23.39 32.34 -7.16
N GLU A 513 22.31 32.72 -7.82
CA GLU A 513 20.92 32.53 -7.39
C GLU A 513 20.28 31.29 -8.02
N GLU A 514 20.88 30.71 -9.05
CA GLU A 514 20.37 29.56 -9.76
C GLU A 514 20.66 28.27 -8.98
N LEU A 515 19.61 27.44 -8.82
CA LEU A 515 19.65 26.10 -8.24
C LEU A 515 19.44 25.08 -9.35
N SER A 516 20.26 24.04 -9.40
CA SER A 516 20.11 22.90 -10.30
C SER A 516 20.42 21.59 -9.58
N ALA A 517 19.78 20.51 -10.01
CA ALA A 517 20.13 19.18 -9.55
C ALA A 517 21.38 18.70 -10.28
N THR A 518 22.28 18.05 -9.54
CA THR A 518 23.41 17.33 -10.13
C THR A 518 22.93 16.05 -10.83
N ALA A 519 23.79 15.37 -11.57
CA ALA A 519 23.47 14.04 -12.13
C ALA A 519 23.02 13.07 -11.03
N LEU A 520 23.72 13.10 -9.90
CA LEU A 520 23.39 12.31 -8.71
C LEU A 520 22.02 12.70 -8.13
N GLY A 521 21.75 14.01 -7.98
CA GLY A 521 20.46 14.51 -7.50
C GLY A 521 19.29 14.13 -8.42
N HIS A 522 19.48 14.18 -9.73
CA HIS A 522 18.49 13.67 -10.69
C HIS A 522 18.23 12.17 -10.53
N THR A 523 19.28 11.38 -10.32
CA THR A 523 19.16 9.93 -10.12
C THR A 523 18.41 9.64 -8.82
N VAL A 524 18.75 10.27 -7.70
CA VAL A 524 18.04 10.13 -6.41
C VAL A 524 16.56 10.50 -6.55
N SER A 525 16.27 11.62 -7.20
CA SER A 525 14.90 12.07 -7.45
C SER A 525 14.08 11.06 -8.28
N ARG A 526 14.65 10.53 -9.37
CA ARG A 526 13.98 9.54 -10.24
C ARG A 526 13.73 8.21 -9.53
N LEU A 527 14.64 7.78 -8.66
CA LEU A 527 14.52 6.56 -7.86
C LEU A 527 13.52 6.68 -6.71
N TYR A 528 12.98 7.88 -6.47
CA TYR A 528 12.04 8.15 -5.38
C TYR A 528 12.64 7.94 -3.99
N LEU A 529 13.95 8.10 -3.87
CA LEU A 529 14.71 7.81 -2.66
C LEU A 529 14.80 9.04 -1.77
N ASP A 530 14.67 8.87 -0.44
CA ASP A 530 15.01 9.94 0.49
C ASP A 530 16.50 10.30 0.30
N PRO A 531 16.85 11.58 0.13
CA PRO A 531 18.24 11.99 0.03
C PRO A 531 19.14 11.53 1.20
N MET A 532 18.58 11.28 2.40
CA MET A 532 19.34 10.66 3.50
C MET A 532 19.66 9.20 3.22
N SER A 533 18.71 8.44 2.72
CA SER A 533 18.95 7.05 2.31
C SER A 533 20.00 6.99 1.21
N ALA A 534 19.92 7.89 0.24
CA ALA A 534 20.93 7.98 -0.81
C ALA A 534 22.33 8.27 -0.26
N ALA A 535 22.46 9.24 0.66
CA ALA A 535 23.72 9.59 1.29
C ALA A 535 24.29 8.40 2.09
N GLU A 536 23.47 7.72 2.88
CA GLU A 536 23.88 6.55 3.67
C GLU A 536 24.36 5.39 2.77
N ILE A 537 23.64 5.11 1.70
CA ILE A 537 24.04 4.08 0.72
C ILE A 537 25.37 4.45 0.05
N ILE A 538 25.55 5.69 -0.37
CA ILE A 538 26.76 6.17 -1.04
C ILE A 538 27.95 6.09 -0.11
N ASP A 539 27.80 6.56 1.13
CA ASP A 539 28.87 6.54 2.13
C ASP A 539 29.27 5.11 2.51
N GLY A 540 28.28 4.22 2.67
CA GLY A 540 28.52 2.80 2.92
C GLY A 540 29.27 2.11 1.78
N LEU A 541 28.87 2.35 0.54
CA LEU A 541 29.52 1.75 -0.64
C LEU A 541 30.93 2.27 -0.86
N ARG A 542 31.17 3.57 -0.61
CA ARG A 542 32.52 4.16 -0.68
C ARG A 542 33.45 3.62 0.40
N SER A 543 32.94 3.37 1.60
CA SER A 543 33.71 2.85 2.73
C SER A 543 34.10 1.39 2.57
N GLY A 544 33.32 0.58 1.87
CA GLY A 544 33.60 -0.85 1.62
C GLY A 544 34.75 -1.08 0.65
N GLY A 545 35.21 -0.06 -0.07
CA GLY A 545 36.34 -0.11 -0.99
C GLY A 545 37.72 0.20 -0.40
N GLY A 546 37.83 0.51 0.88
CA GLY A 546 39.12 0.88 1.50
C GLY A 546 39.13 0.70 3.01
N SER A 547 40.15 0.06 3.50
CA SER A 547 40.49 -0.22 4.90
C SER A 547 40.16 0.94 5.84
N ALA A 548 39.44 0.64 6.92
CA ALA A 548 39.22 1.54 8.03
C ALA A 548 40.58 2.00 8.63
N ALA A 549 40.97 3.24 8.36
CA ALA A 549 42.01 3.90 9.11
C ALA A 549 41.43 4.35 10.44
N SER A 550 41.69 3.57 11.49
CA SER A 550 41.56 4.02 12.88
C SER A 550 42.48 5.22 13.13
N GLY A 551 41.88 6.37 13.38
CA GLY A 551 42.62 7.59 13.68
C GLY A 551 41.77 8.56 14.50
N ASP A 552 41.75 8.41 15.82
CA ASP A 552 41.65 9.53 16.76
C ASP A 552 42.81 10.50 16.47
N ASP A 553 42.53 11.68 16.00
CA ASP A 553 43.15 12.90 16.54
C ASP A 553 42.51 14.19 15.99
N ALA A 554 41.99 14.98 16.86
CA ALA A 554 41.63 16.36 16.62
C ALA A 554 42.84 17.24 16.83
N GLY A 555 43.36 17.90 15.79
CA GLY A 555 44.38 18.90 15.97
C GLY A 555 45.13 19.32 14.70
N GLU A 556 44.71 20.44 14.13
CA GLU A 556 45.43 21.47 13.39
C GLU A 556 46.69 21.15 12.56
N GLU A 557 46.68 21.42 11.33
CA GLU A 557 47.38 22.35 10.44
C GLU A 557 47.47 21.81 8.97
N PRO A 558 47.51 22.65 7.93
CA PRO A 558 47.31 22.22 6.54
C PRO A 558 48.59 21.62 5.98
N ALA A 559 48.53 20.35 5.59
CA ALA A 559 49.60 19.70 4.84
C ALA A 559 49.41 19.90 3.31
N GLU A 560 50.55 20.17 2.70
CA GLU A 560 50.78 20.38 1.27
C GLU A 560 50.09 19.34 0.36
N PHE A 561 49.63 19.88 -0.76
CA PHE A 561 49.06 19.08 -1.87
C PHE A 561 49.97 17.93 -2.31
N THR A 562 49.60 16.72 -2.00
CA THR A 562 50.13 15.50 -2.66
C THR A 562 49.27 15.19 -3.90
N THR A 563 49.90 15.03 -5.04
CA THR A 563 49.20 14.78 -6.31
C THR A 563 48.70 13.33 -6.35
N ALA A 564 47.60 13.11 -7.09
CA ALA A 564 46.98 11.80 -7.27
C ALA A 564 47.93 10.69 -7.80
N SER A 565 49.15 11.07 -8.27
CA SER A 565 50.14 10.13 -8.73
C SER A 565 51.00 9.53 -7.60
N ASP A 566 51.10 10.23 -6.46
CA ASP A 566 51.91 9.78 -5.32
C ASP A 566 51.17 8.80 -4.39
N LEU A 567 49.82 8.74 -4.53
CA LEU A 567 48.95 7.80 -3.80
C LEU A 567 48.79 6.45 -4.50
N ALA A 568 49.17 6.34 -5.78
CA ALA A 568 49.01 5.11 -6.55
C ALA A 568 50.15 4.10 -6.31
N ASP A 569 51.30 4.50 -5.77
CA ASP A 569 52.47 3.62 -5.60
C ASP A 569 52.64 3.00 -4.18
N GLU A 570 51.82 3.40 -3.17
CA GLU A 570 51.83 2.81 -1.84
C GLU A 570 50.68 1.85 -1.51
N ALA A 571 49.67 1.74 -2.37
CA ALA A 571 48.64 0.73 -2.23
C ALA A 571 49.10 -0.61 -2.84
N GLY A 572 49.85 -1.35 -2.11
CA GLY A 572 50.06 -2.79 -2.36
C GLY A 572 48.72 -3.48 -2.34
N GLY A 573 48.28 -4.07 -3.48
CA GLY A 573 47.00 -4.63 -3.78
C GLY A 573 46.42 -5.51 -2.68
N ASP A 574 45.48 -5.00 -1.93
CA ASP A 574 44.36 -5.74 -1.38
C ASP A 574 43.22 -5.61 -2.43
N GLU A 575 42.90 -6.67 -3.12
CA GLU A 575 41.75 -6.73 -4.01
C GLU A 575 40.56 -6.34 -3.15
N ALA A 576 39.87 -5.24 -3.52
CA ALA A 576 38.66 -4.80 -2.86
C ALA A 576 37.69 -6.00 -2.85
N LYS A 577 37.38 -6.53 -1.69
CA LYS A 577 36.44 -7.65 -1.58
C LYS A 577 35.05 -7.18 -1.97
N ASP A 578 34.41 -7.92 -2.88
CA ASP A 578 32.99 -7.67 -3.18
C ASP A 578 32.17 -7.63 -1.88
N PRO A 579 31.26 -6.65 -1.73
CA PRO A 579 30.40 -6.58 -0.54
C PRO A 579 29.56 -7.88 -0.41
N THR A 580 29.42 -8.35 0.84
CA THR A 580 28.61 -9.54 1.13
C THR A 580 27.11 -9.22 1.06
N ALA A 581 26.27 -10.24 0.91
CA ALA A 581 24.81 -10.06 0.95
C ALA A 581 24.35 -9.46 2.28
N MET A 582 24.88 -9.95 3.43
CA MET A 582 24.58 -9.42 4.74
C MET A 582 24.97 -7.95 4.86
N GLY A 583 26.17 -7.58 4.41
CA GLY A 583 26.61 -6.17 4.45
C GLY A 583 25.69 -5.25 3.63
N LEU A 584 25.24 -5.73 2.46
CA LEU A 584 24.31 -4.99 1.61
C LEU A 584 22.89 -4.91 2.22
N TYR A 585 22.38 -6.01 2.79
CA TYR A 585 21.07 -6.00 3.46
C TYR A 585 21.10 -5.08 4.68
N HIS A 586 22.19 -5.10 5.45
CA HIS A 586 22.36 -4.21 6.58
C HIS A 586 22.48 -2.74 6.16
N LEU A 587 23.22 -2.45 5.08
CA LEU A 587 23.35 -1.09 4.55
C LEU A 587 21.98 -0.51 4.18
N VAL A 588 21.15 -1.24 3.45
CA VAL A 588 19.81 -0.75 3.08
C VAL A 588 18.85 -0.76 4.27
N ALA A 589 19.05 -1.64 5.26
CA ALA A 589 18.23 -1.67 6.46
C ALA A 589 18.44 -0.46 7.39
N ARG A 590 19.59 0.20 7.33
CA ARG A 590 19.89 1.43 8.09
C ARG A 590 19.31 2.70 7.48
N THR A 591 18.73 2.61 6.28
CA THR A 591 18.21 3.80 5.60
C THR A 591 16.86 4.22 6.17
N PRO A 592 16.53 5.53 6.20
CA PRO A 592 15.22 6.01 6.60
C PRO A 592 14.05 5.41 5.81
N ASP A 593 14.29 4.98 4.57
CA ASP A 593 13.27 4.34 3.71
C ASP A 593 13.00 2.88 4.08
N MET A 594 13.78 2.27 5.00
CA MET A 594 13.51 0.94 5.53
C MET A 594 12.93 1.04 6.94
N TYR A 595 11.74 0.56 7.15
CA TYR A 595 11.19 0.37 8.49
C TYR A 595 11.94 -0.76 9.21
N GLU A 596 12.73 -0.44 10.22
CA GLU A 596 13.49 -1.42 10.99
C GLU A 596 12.58 -2.29 11.86
N LEU A 597 13.06 -3.50 12.18
CA LEU A 597 12.40 -4.35 13.15
C LEU A 597 12.71 -3.88 14.57
N TYR A 598 11.68 -3.78 15.40
CA TYR A 598 11.84 -3.43 16.79
C TYR A 598 12.67 -4.47 17.57
N LEU A 599 13.62 -3.98 18.39
CA LEU A 599 14.39 -4.82 19.30
C LEU A 599 13.56 -5.23 20.52
N ARG A 600 13.52 -6.53 20.79
CA ARG A 600 12.87 -7.12 21.97
C ARG A 600 13.86 -7.31 23.10
N SER A 601 13.34 -7.59 24.30
CA SER A 601 14.19 -7.93 25.44
C SER A 601 15.05 -9.17 25.14
N GLY A 602 16.37 -9.01 25.12
CA GLY A 602 17.35 -10.05 24.80
C GLY A 602 17.95 -9.96 23.40
N ASP A 603 17.31 -9.24 22.46
CA ASP A 603 17.81 -9.07 21.09
C ASP A 603 19.14 -8.28 21.06
N GLU A 604 19.29 -7.31 21.95
CA GLU A 604 20.49 -6.49 22.04
C GLU A 604 21.77 -7.35 22.28
N GLU A 605 21.71 -8.33 23.19
CA GLU A 605 22.83 -9.25 23.44
C GLU A 605 23.10 -10.16 22.24
N GLU A 606 22.05 -10.70 21.62
CA GLU A 606 22.16 -11.60 20.45
C GLU A 606 22.75 -10.86 19.25
N TYR A 607 22.21 -9.68 18.88
CA TYR A 607 22.67 -8.93 17.71
C TYR A 607 24.01 -8.25 17.94
N SER A 608 24.38 -7.88 19.17
CA SER A 608 25.74 -7.42 19.51
C SER A 608 26.77 -8.52 19.28
N GLN A 609 26.43 -9.77 19.61
CA GLN A 609 27.31 -10.90 19.31
C GLN A 609 27.48 -11.11 17.81
N ILE A 610 26.38 -11.08 17.03
CA ILE A 610 26.41 -11.19 15.55
C ILE A 610 27.23 -10.05 14.95
N ALA A 611 27.06 -8.82 15.45
CA ALA A 611 27.81 -7.65 15.02
C ALA A 611 29.32 -7.86 15.17
N PHE A 612 29.76 -8.38 16.31
CA PHE A 612 31.17 -8.69 16.56
C PHE A 612 31.70 -9.82 15.69
N GLU A 613 30.93 -10.90 15.52
CA GLU A 613 31.35 -12.07 14.71
C GLU A 613 31.47 -11.75 13.22
N ARG A 614 30.68 -10.81 12.73
CA ARG A 614 30.56 -10.47 11.29
C ARG A 614 31.00 -9.04 10.98
N GLU A 615 31.76 -8.38 11.86
CA GLU A 615 32.21 -6.99 11.73
C GLU A 615 32.80 -6.67 10.35
N ALA A 616 33.57 -7.60 9.78
CA ALA A 616 34.23 -7.43 8.49
C ALA A 616 33.27 -7.42 7.27
N GLU A 617 31.97 -7.71 7.46
CA GLU A 617 30.98 -7.72 6.41
C GLU A 617 30.22 -6.40 6.29
N PHE A 618 30.15 -5.61 7.37
CA PHE A 618 29.35 -4.41 7.40
C PHE A 618 30.03 -3.25 6.67
N LEU A 619 29.19 -2.51 5.92
CA LEU A 619 29.61 -1.37 5.12
C LEU A 619 29.39 -0.08 5.93
N GLY A 620 30.41 0.80 5.97
CA GLY A 620 30.35 2.03 6.73
C GLY A 620 30.84 1.87 8.18
N ARG A 621 30.66 2.94 8.97
CA ARG A 621 31.11 2.98 10.36
C ARG A 621 30.16 2.22 11.27
N VAL A 622 30.68 1.30 12.07
CA VAL A 622 29.96 0.70 13.20
C VAL A 622 29.94 1.71 14.35
N PRO A 623 28.76 2.10 14.88
CA PRO A 623 28.67 2.99 16.04
C PRO A 623 29.34 2.35 17.27
N SER A 624 29.81 3.17 18.18
CA SER A 624 30.34 2.70 19.46
C SER A 624 29.19 2.33 20.39
N GLU A 625 29.32 1.29 21.20
CA GLU A 625 28.41 0.93 22.30
C GLU A 625 28.13 2.09 23.30
N PHE A 626 28.93 3.16 23.28
CA PHE A 626 28.72 4.36 24.08
C PHE A 626 27.87 5.43 23.39
N GLU A 627 27.46 5.22 22.15
CA GLU A 627 26.53 6.05 21.39
C GLU A 627 25.13 5.38 21.43
N ASP A 628 24.57 5.20 22.65
CA ASP A 628 23.44 4.34 22.97
C ASP A 628 22.31 4.31 21.90
N ASP A 629 21.73 5.46 21.54
CA ASP A 629 20.60 5.53 20.57
C ASP A 629 21.02 5.06 19.16
N ARG A 630 22.19 5.48 18.68
CA ARG A 630 22.69 5.11 17.34
C ARG A 630 23.07 3.63 17.23
N PHE A 631 23.56 3.07 18.33
CA PHE A 631 23.94 1.66 18.38
C PHE A 631 22.68 0.78 18.41
N GLU A 632 21.64 1.20 19.13
CA GLU A 632 20.34 0.51 19.17
C GLU A 632 19.69 0.48 17.79
N ASP A 633 19.61 1.64 17.07
CA ASP A 633 19.11 1.71 15.69
C ASP A 633 19.95 0.81 14.76
N TRP A 634 21.27 0.81 14.91
CA TRP A 634 22.17 -0.02 14.10
C TRP A 634 21.93 -1.52 14.33
N LEU A 635 21.64 -1.95 15.57
CA LEU A 635 21.26 -3.33 15.90
C LEU A 635 19.86 -3.69 15.38
N ALA A 636 18.93 -2.76 15.39
CA ALA A 636 17.59 -2.95 14.79
C ALA A 636 17.68 -3.18 13.29
N ALA A 637 18.54 -2.42 12.61
CA ALA A 637 18.87 -2.64 11.21
C ALA A 637 19.54 -4.00 10.97
N LEU A 638 20.43 -4.44 11.89
CA LEU A 638 21.06 -5.76 11.80
C LEU A 638 20.03 -6.90 11.97
N LYS A 639 19.09 -6.74 12.88
CA LYS A 639 17.97 -7.70 13.01
C LYS A 639 17.15 -7.77 11.73
N THR A 640 16.85 -6.63 11.10
CA THR A 640 16.13 -6.55 9.84
C THR A 640 16.92 -7.23 8.71
N ALA A 641 18.22 -6.98 8.62
CA ALA A 641 19.12 -7.61 7.66
C ALA A 641 19.21 -9.14 7.84
N SER A 642 19.19 -9.61 9.09
CA SER A 642 19.19 -11.04 9.41
C SER A 642 17.91 -11.72 8.93
N LEU A 643 16.75 -11.06 9.06
CA LEU A 643 15.51 -11.57 8.48
C LEU A 643 15.60 -11.67 6.95
N LEU A 644 16.16 -10.67 6.27
CA LEU A 644 16.34 -10.70 4.81
C LEU A 644 17.33 -11.78 4.38
N GLU A 645 18.39 -12.03 5.15
CA GLU A 645 19.34 -13.10 4.89
C GLU A 645 18.72 -14.49 5.06
N ASP A 646 17.93 -14.69 6.13
CA ASP A 646 17.18 -15.94 6.36
C ASP A 646 16.19 -16.18 5.22
N TRP A 647 15.45 -15.15 4.80
CA TRP A 647 14.57 -15.21 3.64
C TRP A 647 15.31 -15.62 2.37
N ALA A 648 16.42 -14.95 2.05
CA ALA A 648 17.26 -15.22 0.87
C ALA A 648 18.06 -16.55 0.98
N SER A 649 18.03 -17.19 2.16
CA SER A 649 18.65 -18.50 2.43
C SER A 649 17.64 -19.64 2.51
N GLU A 650 16.38 -19.37 2.13
CA GLU A 650 15.26 -20.33 2.06
C GLU A 650 14.80 -20.86 3.43
N VAL A 651 15.06 -20.14 4.52
CA VAL A 651 14.48 -20.47 5.82
C VAL A 651 12.96 -20.45 5.70
N ASP A 652 12.26 -21.39 6.31
CA ASP A 652 10.80 -21.49 6.22
C ASP A 652 10.12 -20.21 6.75
N GLU A 653 9.03 -19.81 6.09
CA GLU A 653 8.34 -18.56 6.41
C GLU A 653 7.79 -18.57 7.84
N ASP A 654 7.29 -19.73 8.31
CA ASP A 654 6.78 -19.88 9.67
C ASP A 654 7.92 -19.79 10.69
N GLU A 655 9.11 -20.34 10.39
CA GLU A 655 10.31 -20.20 11.23
C GLU A 655 10.78 -18.75 11.32
N ILE A 656 10.73 -17.98 10.20
CA ILE A 656 11.04 -16.55 10.18
C ILE A 656 10.02 -15.77 11.02
N THR A 657 8.72 -16.05 10.87
CA THR A 657 7.67 -15.39 11.65
C THR A 657 7.85 -15.60 13.15
N ASP A 658 8.16 -16.82 13.58
CA ASP A 658 8.40 -17.15 14.99
C ASP A 658 9.68 -16.49 15.53
N ARG A 659 10.78 -16.55 14.78
CA ARG A 659 12.09 -16.02 15.18
C ARG A 659 12.05 -14.51 15.36
N TYR A 660 11.54 -13.80 14.37
CA TYR A 660 11.53 -12.33 14.37
C TYR A 660 10.24 -11.74 14.94
N GLY A 661 9.19 -12.55 15.11
CA GLY A 661 7.87 -12.17 15.61
C GLY A 661 7.13 -11.18 14.74
N VAL A 662 7.20 -11.44 13.47
CA VAL A 662 6.55 -10.68 12.39
C VAL A 662 5.51 -11.56 11.71
N GLY A 663 4.59 -10.96 10.98
CA GLY A 663 3.67 -11.73 10.12
C GLY A 663 4.23 -11.95 8.71
N PRO A 664 3.66 -12.89 7.93
CA PRO A 664 4.05 -13.12 6.53
C PRO A 664 4.00 -11.85 5.66
N GLY A 665 3.04 -10.97 5.92
CA GLY A 665 2.93 -9.70 5.22
C GLY A 665 4.04 -8.70 5.59
N ASP A 666 4.57 -8.76 6.81
CA ASP A 666 5.69 -7.91 7.23
C ASP A 666 6.98 -8.38 6.53
N ILE A 667 7.17 -9.69 6.39
CA ILE A 667 8.29 -10.26 5.62
C ILE A 667 8.24 -9.74 4.18
N ARG A 668 7.08 -9.81 3.53
CA ARG A 668 6.91 -9.32 2.15
C ARG A 668 7.17 -7.82 2.04
N GLY A 669 6.66 -7.02 2.97
CA GLY A 669 6.94 -5.59 2.99
C GLY A 669 8.44 -5.29 3.12
N LYS A 670 9.17 -6.01 3.99
CA LYS A 670 10.63 -5.87 4.12
C LYS A 670 11.36 -6.30 2.84
N VAL A 671 10.93 -7.36 2.21
CA VAL A 671 11.49 -7.86 0.94
C VAL A 671 11.28 -6.85 -0.19
N GLU A 672 10.08 -6.28 -0.34
CA GLU A 672 9.78 -5.27 -1.36
C GLU A 672 10.61 -4.00 -1.15
N SER A 673 10.71 -3.50 0.09
CA SER A 673 11.56 -2.36 0.42
C SER A 673 13.04 -2.64 0.15
N ALA A 674 13.55 -3.80 0.55
CA ALA A 674 14.94 -4.19 0.30
C ALA A 674 15.23 -4.33 -1.19
N GLN A 675 14.32 -4.91 -1.97
CA GLN A 675 14.45 -5.02 -3.42
C GLN A 675 14.55 -3.66 -4.10
N TRP A 676 13.69 -2.72 -3.72
CA TRP A 676 13.70 -1.35 -4.23
C TRP A 676 14.99 -0.61 -3.82
N LEU A 677 15.38 -0.64 -2.55
CA LEU A 677 16.59 0.03 -2.05
C LEU A 677 17.88 -0.55 -2.65
N LEU A 678 17.97 -1.88 -2.84
CA LEU A 678 19.09 -2.51 -3.54
C LEU A 678 19.12 -2.12 -5.03
N GLY A 679 17.96 -1.96 -5.67
CA GLY A 679 17.87 -1.42 -7.04
C GLY A 679 18.38 0.02 -7.11
N ALA A 680 18.02 0.84 -6.13
CA ALA A 680 18.53 2.20 -6.00
C ALA A 680 20.06 2.21 -5.74
N ALA A 681 20.55 1.37 -4.84
CA ALA A 681 21.97 1.20 -4.57
C ALA A 681 22.77 0.75 -5.81
N GLU A 682 22.20 -0.15 -6.63
CA GLU A 682 22.81 -0.58 -7.91
C GLU A 682 22.92 0.60 -8.89
N SER A 683 21.88 1.40 -8.99
CA SER A 683 21.85 2.58 -9.86
C SER A 683 22.85 3.66 -9.39
N LEU A 684 22.91 3.93 -8.08
CA LEU A 684 23.86 4.87 -7.49
C LEU A 684 25.31 4.39 -7.62
N ALA A 685 25.58 3.08 -7.42
CA ALA A 685 26.91 2.50 -7.63
C ALA A 685 27.35 2.65 -9.09
N SER A 686 26.46 2.44 -10.04
CA SER A 686 26.72 2.58 -11.48
C SER A 686 27.01 4.02 -11.87
N GLU A 687 26.21 4.99 -11.34
CA GLU A 687 26.41 6.43 -11.59
C GLU A 687 27.77 6.92 -11.05
N LEU A 688 28.18 6.41 -9.89
CA LEU A 688 29.43 6.75 -9.24
C LEU A 688 30.64 5.95 -9.74
N GLY A 689 30.44 4.98 -10.67
CA GLY A 689 31.50 4.12 -11.18
C GLY A 689 32.11 3.18 -10.12
N LEU A 690 31.31 2.73 -9.15
CA LEU A 690 31.75 1.79 -8.12
C LEU A 690 31.60 0.34 -8.58
N ASP A 691 32.59 -0.52 -8.26
CA ASP A 691 32.62 -1.92 -8.68
C ASP A 691 31.60 -2.83 -7.95
N ALA A 692 30.80 -2.28 -7.02
CA ALA A 692 29.83 -3.02 -6.20
C ALA A 692 28.55 -3.46 -6.93
N ALA A 693 28.22 -2.89 -8.10
CA ALA A 693 26.96 -3.11 -8.81
C ALA A 693 26.63 -4.59 -9.08
N PRO A 694 27.58 -5.48 -9.48
CA PRO A 694 27.29 -6.91 -9.65
C PRO A 694 26.91 -7.63 -8.36
N ALA A 695 27.56 -7.30 -7.24
CA ALA A 695 27.25 -7.87 -5.93
C ALA A 695 25.88 -7.44 -5.45
N ILE A 696 25.54 -6.14 -5.63
CA ILE A 696 24.22 -5.59 -5.27
C ILE A 696 23.12 -6.28 -6.09
N ARG A 697 23.31 -6.45 -7.40
CA ARG A 697 22.35 -7.14 -8.26
C ARG A 697 22.11 -8.59 -7.80
N ARG A 698 23.15 -9.32 -7.45
CA ARG A 698 23.02 -10.69 -6.90
C ARG A 698 22.21 -10.70 -5.60
N ALA A 699 22.53 -9.82 -4.66
CA ALA A 699 21.81 -9.70 -3.39
C ALA A 699 20.33 -9.33 -3.60
N ARG A 700 20.06 -8.39 -4.51
CA ARG A 700 18.70 -7.98 -4.91
C ARG A 700 17.88 -9.14 -5.43
N THR A 701 18.42 -9.91 -6.40
CA THR A 701 17.68 -11.02 -7.02
C THR A 701 17.42 -12.14 -6.00
N ARG A 702 18.36 -12.41 -5.10
CA ARG A 702 18.17 -13.40 -4.05
C ARG A 702 17.07 -13.01 -3.08
N VAL A 703 17.02 -11.76 -2.64
CA VAL A 703 15.97 -11.28 -1.73
C VAL A 703 14.62 -11.22 -2.42
N GLU A 704 14.56 -10.80 -3.69
CA GLU A 704 13.33 -10.75 -4.49
C GLU A 704 12.62 -12.10 -4.55
N HIS A 705 13.39 -13.17 -4.81
CA HIS A 705 12.81 -14.50 -4.96
C HIS A 705 12.84 -15.34 -3.68
N GLY A 706 13.53 -14.89 -2.63
CA GLY A 706 13.69 -15.63 -1.37
C GLY A 706 14.45 -16.95 -1.59
N VAL A 707 15.54 -16.94 -2.37
CA VAL A 707 16.26 -18.13 -2.78
C VAL A 707 17.77 -17.97 -2.69
N ARG A 708 18.47 -19.09 -2.56
CA ARG A 708 19.91 -19.14 -2.72
C ARG A 708 20.30 -18.95 -4.18
N GLU A 709 21.58 -18.65 -4.41
CA GLU A 709 22.10 -18.30 -5.73
C GLU A 709 21.84 -19.38 -6.79
N GLU A 710 21.92 -20.65 -6.42
CA GLU A 710 21.69 -21.77 -7.32
C GLU A 710 20.26 -21.87 -7.87
N LEU A 711 19.27 -21.25 -7.20
CA LEU A 711 17.86 -21.30 -7.61
C LEU A 711 17.38 -20.07 -8.37
N VAL A 712 18.20 -19.03 -8.48
CA VAL A 712 17.81 -17.75 -9.07
C VAL A 712 17.23 -17.93 -10.49
N ASP A 713 17.86 -18.78 -11.32
CA ASP A 713 17.42 -18.99 -12.71
C ASP A 713 16.05 -19.69 -12.79
N LEU A 714 15.78 -20.63 -11.89
CA LEU A 714 14.48 -21.30 -11.79
C LEU A 714 13.41 -20.40 -11.21
N ALA A 715 13.73 -19.67 -10.14
CA ALA A 715 12.80 -18.77 -9.48
C ALA A 715 12.35 -17.59 -10.37
N GLY A 716 13.17 -17.19 -11.34
CA GLY A 716 12.81 -16.20 -12.36
C GLY A 716 11.78 -16.69 -13.39
N VAL A 717 11.37 -17.96 -13.38
CA VAL A 717 10.30 -18.48 -14.25
C VAL A 717 8.94 -18.17 -13.62
N ARG A 718 8.08 -17.48 -14.37
CA ARG A 718 6.73 -17.13 -13.89
C ARG A 718 5.97 -18.38 -13.43
N GLY A 719 5.49 -18.34 -12.19
CA GLY A 719 4.80 -19.49 -11.57
C GLY A 719 5.73 -20.44 -10.80
N VAL A 720 7.05 -20.17 -10.76
CA VAL A 720 8.01 -20.91 -9.95
C VAL A 720 8.44 -20.06 -8.76
N GLY A 721 7.73 -20.15 -7.65
CA GLY A 721 8.19 -19.55 -6.39
C GLY A 721 9.24 -20.42 -5.68
N ARG A 722 9.85 -19.90 -4.58
CA ARG A 722 10.98 -20.51 -3.87
C ARG A 722 10.80 -22.02 -3.55
N LYS A 723 9.65 -22.43 -3.00
CA LYS A 723 9.36 -23.84 -2.67
C LYS A 723 9.30 -24.72 -3.93
N ARG A 724 8.79 -24.18 -5.04
CA ARG A 724 8.74 -24.90 -6.33
C ARG A 724 10.12 -24.98 -6.98
N ALA A 725 10.90 -23.89 -6.94
CA ALA A 725 12.28 -23.86 -7.44
C ALA A 725 13.15 -24.92 -6.76
N ARG A 726 13.08 -25.00 -5.42
CA ARG A 726 13.84 -26.01 -4.66
C ARG A 726 13.44 -27.44 -5.06
N ARG A 727 12.14 -27.73 -5.19
CA ARG A 727 11.66 -29.05 -5.60
C ARG A 727 12.08 -29.42 -7.01
N LEU A 728 12.08 -28.49 -7.95
CA LEU A 728 12.57 -28.71 -9.30
C LEU A 728 14.08 -28.99 -9.31
N PHE A 729 14.83 -28.19 -8.53
CA PHE A 729 16.28 -28.38 -8.37
C PHE A 729 16.63 -29.74 -7.77
N ASP A 730 15.96 -30.15 -6.71
CA ASP A 730 16.13 -31.44 -6.06
C ASP A 730 15.72 -32.61 -6.97
N ALA A 731 14.86 -32.37 -7.96
CA ALA A 731 14.51 -33.32 -9.01
C ALA A 731 15.51 -33.36 -10.19
N GLY A 732 16.64 -32.62 -10.08
CA GLY A 732 17.68 -32.55 -11.11
C GLY A 732 17.42 -31.53 -12.23
N ILE A 733 16.48 -30.60 -12.04
CA ILE A 733 16.19 -29.48 -12.94
C ILE A 733 16.83 -28.22 -12.35
N GLU A 734 18.05 -27.88 -12.79
CA GLU A 734 18.87 -26.85 -12.14
C GLU A 734 18.70 -25.45 -12.76
N SER A 735 18.16 -25.36 -14.00
CA SER A 735 18.02 -24.12 -14.72
C SER A 735 16.70 -24.03 -15.49
N ARG A 736 16.35 -22.82 -15.95
CA ARG A 736 15.26 -22.60 -16.88
C ARG A 736 15.44 -23.39 -18.19
N ALA A 737 16.67 -23.56 -18.62
CA ALA A 737 16.96 -24.36 -19.82
C ALA A 737 16.66 -25.85 -19.58
N ASP A 738 17.06 -26.40 -18.44
CA ASP A 738 16.71 -27.75 -18.05
C ASP A 738 15.21 -27.94 -17.91
N LEU A 739 14.50 -26.97 -17.30
CA LEU A 739 13.06 -27.00 -17.14
C LEU A 739 12.33 -27.01 -18.50
N ARG A 740 12.82 -26.25 -19.48
CA ARG A 740 12.27 -26.23 -20.84
C ARG A 740 12.42 -27.60 -21.56
N ASP A 741 13.50 -28.30 -21.28
CA ASP A 741 13.81 -29.58 -21.91
C ASP A 741 13.52 -30.81 -21.02
N ALA A 742 12.89 -30.59 -19.82
CA ALA A 742 12.61 -31.61 -18.82
C ALA A 742 11.52 -32.60 -19.24
N GLU A 743 11.60 -33.82 -18.70
CA GLU A 743 10.51 -34.79 -18.83
C GLU A 743 9.29 -34.36 -17.99
N LYS A 744 8.13 -34.33 -18.62
CA LYS A 744 6.86 -33.88 -18.00
C LYS A 744 6.50 -34.65 -16.73
N SER A 745 6.77 -35.94 -16.69
CA SER A 745 6.57 -36.82 -15.54
C SER A 745 7.36 -36.37 -14.32
N VAL A 746 8.60 -35.92 -14.54
CA VAL A 746 9.49 -35.39 -13.48
C VAL A 746 8.99 -34.07 -12.98
N VAL A 747 8.60 -33.14 -13.88
CA VAL A 747 8.04 -31.85 -13.51
C VAL A 747 6.73 -31.99 -12.74
N LEU A 748 5.85 -32.91 -13.21
CA LEU A 748 4.58 -33.19 -12.53
C LEU A 748 4.80 -33.77 -11.13
N ALA A 749 5.77 -34.69 -10.98
CA ALA A 749 6.16 -35.19 -9.67
C ALA A 749 6.71 -34.08 -8.79
N ALA A 750 7.67 -33.27 -9.28
CA ALA A 750 8.26 -32.12 -8.55
C ALA A 750 7.20 -31.14 -8.07
N LEU A 751 6.11 -30.97 -8.80
CA LEU A 751 4.98 -30.09 -8.47
C LEU A 751 3.81 -30.82 -7.78
N ARG A 752 4.09 -31.98 -7.13
CA ARG A 752 3.14 -32.75 -6.32
C ARG A 752 1.88 -33.19 -7.08
N GLY A 753 2.00 -33.52 -8.37
CA GLY A 753 0.89 -33.98 -9.19
C GLY A 753 -0.08 -32.88 -9.64
N ARG A 754 0.22 -31.60 -9.44
CA ARG A 754 -0.62 -30.47 -9.83
C ARG A 754 -0.49 -30.20 -11.35
N ALA A 755 -1.30 -30.85 -12.16
CA ALA A 755 -1.22 -30.82 -13.62
C ALA A 755 -1.28 -29.40 -14.20
N LYS A 756 -2.29 -28.60 -13.81
CA LYS A 756 -2.46 -27.21 -14.29
C LYS A 756 -1.27 -26.31 -13.94
N THR A 757 -0.71 -26.47 -12.73
CA THR A 757 0.49 -25.73 -12.34
C THR A 757 1.70 -26.16 -13.17
N ALA A 758 1.86 -27.45 -13.43
CA ALA A 758 2.98 -27.97 -14.23
C ALA A 758 2.88 -27.50 -15.70
N GLU A 759 1.67 -27.48 -16.29
CA GLU A 759 1.41 -26.89 -17.61
C GLU A 759 1.85 -25.43 -17.69
N ASN A 760 1.39 -24.60 -16.76
CA ASN A 760 1.73 -23.18 -16.72
C ASN A 760 3.24 -22.94 -16.54
N VAL A 761 3.89 -23.70 -15.68
CA VAL A 761 5.34 -23.61 -15.44
C VAL A 761 6.13 -23.99 -16.68
N LEU A 762 5.77 -25.10 -17.35
CA LEU A 762 6.40 -25.53 -18.60
C LEU A 762 6.17 -24.55 -19.75
N GLU A 763 4.98 -23.99 -19.86
CA GLU A 763 4.65 -22.95 -20.84
C GLU A 763 5.54 -21.71 -20.63
N ASN A 764 5.61 -21.21 -19.39
CA ASN A 764 6.44 -20.06 -19.03
C ASN A 764 7.94 -20.31 -19.18
N ALA A 765 8.41 -21.54 -19.06
CA ALA A 765 9.78 -21.93 -19.36
C ALA A 765 10.05 -22.01 -20.88
N GLY A 766 9.00 -22.07 -21.72
CA GLY A 766 9.10 -22.22 -23.16
C GLY A 766 9.19 -23.67 -23.63
N HIS A 767 8.60 -24.63 -22.90
CA HIS A 767 8.51 -26.03 -23.29
C HIS A 767 7.66 -26.20 -24.54
N ARG A 768 8.06 -27.11 -25.47
CA ARG A 768 7.38 -27.26 -26.78
C ARG A 768 5.95 -27.82 -26.71
N ASP A 769 5.67 -28.63 -25.71
CA ASP A 769 4.38 -29.28 -25.46
C ASP A 769 4.11 -29.29 -23.96
N PRO A 770 3.52 -28.24 -23.38
CA PRO A 770 3.29 -28.14 -21.95
C PRO A 770 2.13 -28.97 -21.42
N SER A 771 1.22 -29.48 -22.29
CA SER A 771 0.02 -30.23 -21.87
C SER A 771 0.35 -31.44 -21.01
N MET A 772 -0.37 -31.59 -19.90
CA MET A 772 -0.22 -32.72 -18.96
C MET A 772 -1.24 -33.85 -19.21
N ASP A 773 -1.99 -33.82 -20.33
CA ASP A 773 -2.97 -34.85 -20.65
C ASP A 773 -2.32 -36.25 -20.74
N GLY A 774 -2.76 -37.15 -19.85
CA GLY A 774 -2.26 -38.54 -19.80
C GLY A 774 -0.87 -38.72 -19.23
N VAL A 775 -0.27 -37.69 -18.60
CA VAL A 775 1.02 -37.76 -17.94
C VAL A 775 0.82 -38.24 -16.50
N GLU A 776 1.54 -39.30 -16.10
CA GLU A 776 1.61 -39.75 -14.71
C GLU A 776 2.92 -39.23 -14.05
N PRO A 777 2.86 -38.86 -12.74
CA PRO A 777 4.08 -38.45 -12.02
C PRO A 777 5.16 -39.54 -12.02
N SER A 778 6.43 -39.16 -12.14
CA SER A 778 7.55 -40.09 -12.09
C SER A 778 7.67 -40.72 -10.70
N GLU A 779 7.86 -42.05 -10.65
CA GLU A 779 8.12 -42.81 -9.40
C GLU A 779 9.54 -42.60 -8.87
N GLU A 780 10.47 -42.09 -9.70
CA GLU A 780 11.88 -41.91 -9.34
C GLU A 780 12.10 -40.65 -8.45
N VAL A 781 11.15 -39.71 -8.43
CA VAL A 781 11.21 -38.50 -7.60
C VAL A 781 10.53 -38.81 -6.25
N SER A 782 11.30 -39.27 -5.28
CA SER A 782 10.81 -39.52 -3.91
C SER A 782 10.94 -38.27 -3.06
N TYR A 783 9.82 -37.77 -2.53
CA TYR A 783 9.82 -36.76 -1.49
C TYR A 783 9.86 -37.40 -0.13
N GLU A 784 10.87 -37.10 0.68
CA GLU A 784 10.76 -37.26 2.12
C GLU A 784 9.65 -36.27 2.58
N ARG A 785 8.52 -36.84 3.00
CA ARG A 785 7.53 -36.05 3.75
C ARG A 785 8.23 -35.59 5.03
N SER A 786 8.40 -34.29 5.21
CA SER A 786 8.53 -33.73 6.54
C SER A 786 7.16 -33.90 7.20
N ASP A 787 7.00 -35.00 7.87
CA ASP A 787 5.81 -35.33 8.63
C ASP A 787 5.72 -34.40 9.85
N GLY A 788 5.03 -33.27 9.67
CA GLY A 788 4.43 -32.50 10.75
C GLY A 788 2.97 -32.89 11.02
N ASP A 789 2.58 -34.14 10.80
CA ASP A 789 1.21 -34.59 11.10
C ASP A 789 1.25 -35.87 11.95
N GLY A 790 1.57 -35.67 13.24
CA GLY A 790 1.52 -36.71 14.28
C GLY A 790 0.10 -36.94 14.78
N ARG A 791 -0.80 -37.49 13.96
CA ARG A 791 -1.97 -38.22 14.43
C ARG A 791 -1.85 -39.69 14.08
N ALA A 792 -1.18 -40.40 14.96
CA ALA A 792 -1.27 -41.87 15.03
C ALA A 792 -2.58 -42.24 15.75
N SER A 793 -3.49 -42.86 15.02
CA SER A 793 -4.50 -43.74 15.58
C SER A 793 -3.84 -45.07 15.85
N ASP A 794 -3.68 -45.44 17.11
CA ASP A 794 -3.85 -46.84 17.55
C ASP A 794 -4.11 -46.87 19.06
N GLY A 795 -5.21 -47.52 19.41
CA GLY A 795 -5.63 -47.72 20.76
C GLY A 795 -4.79 -48.79 21.47
N GLU A 796 -4.56 -48.56 22.73
CA GLU A 796 -4.63 -49.60 23.76
C GLU A 796 -4.70 -48.93 25.14
N GLU A 797 -5.69 -49.40 25.93
CA GLU A 797 -5.96 -49.02 27.31
C GLU A 797 -4.78 -49.36 28.23
N THR A 798 -4.45 -48.48 29.15
CA THR A 798 -4.22 -48.84 30.58
C THR A 798 -4.24 -47.58 31.49
N THR A 799 -5.20 -47.61 32.33
CA THR A 799 -5.39 -47.15 33.74
C THR A 799 -4.34 -46.28 34.43
N ASP A 800 -4.93 -45.22 35.09
CA ASP A 800 -4.62 -44.63 36.40
C ASP A 800 -3.27 -43.96 36.68
N ASP A 801 -3.22 -42.70 36.90
CA ASP A 801 -3.25 -42.13 38.26
C ASP A 801 -3.29 -40.59 38.24
N GLN A 802 -4.09 -40.05 39.15
CA GLN A 802 -4.30 -38.67 39.48
C GLN A 802 -3.01 -37.96 39.95
N THR A 803 -2.80 -36.73 39.64
CA THR A 803 -2.61 -35.69 40.67
C THR A 803 -2.77 -34.26 40.06
N SER A 804 -3.62 -33.50 40.72
CA SER A 804 -3.90 -32.08 40.62
C SER A 804 -2.76 -31.21 41.13
N LEU A 805 -2.71 -29.96 40.62
CA LEU A 805 -2.34 -28.69 41.28
C LEU A 805 -2.17 -27.69 40.14
N GLY A 806 -2.90 -26.61 39.99
CA GLY A 806 -3.30 -25.56 40.90
C GLY A 806 -2.52 -24.31 40.59
N ASP A 807 -3.22 -23.28 40.06
CA ASP A 807 -2.91 -21.84 40.15
C ASP A 807 -1.53 -21.32 39.69
N PHE A 808 -1.53 -20.59 38.57
CA PHE A 808 -1.19 -19.14 38.54
C PHE A 808 -1.55 -18.56 37.16
#